data_3030d24c0d4dc215b7f60b35024081af
#
_entry.id   3030d24c0d4dc215b7f60b35024081af
#
_cell.length_a   1.000
_cell.length_b   1.000
_cell.length_c   1.000
_cell.angle_alpha   90.00
_cell.angle_beta   90.00
_cell.angle_gamma   90.00
#
_symmetry.space_group_name_H-M   'P 1'
#
loop_
_entity.id
_entity.type
_entity.pdbx_description
1 polymer ?
#
loop_
_entity_poly.entity_id
_entity_poly.type
_entity_poly.pdbx_seq_one_letter_code
_entity_poly.pdbx_strand_id
1 'polypeptide(L)'
;MNAISPTNPLWDRYTALQADVKRLLRMKALVSAPVTKTEFVACMQATGGRTPDGKAWQPPTVNTWCAELRRQGLMTADDACLPALVHLIACDAGASDDAPALSAAIRKTLPAEKPSPYYYRQLQIDRDSVYRLLRLAVYTNDAAAFAQLGVVAQRFIGLNPAGATAILFGDAGLSTDWIMGRKPPMQVALLEAQLDRAIATGRVDPELIAQCRTRLFQEGFGGLRTSLMRYDLLAGRLDDLRTDLLAIPATHLDQRRAAEGAVAFLEGRNGDALVLYREALKLRRKRIGKRKIFLEDEHRVLFAMALLRANDASLHKEIENGMDAAMSETETAAFASELVAMLAMLWLVQGFDAKARGLAVRLRATIPQRPFAAACVALAEYTVDPDLARGNRDDTAARFEAVKDSMPLVARIFAEILAEIAPHPGPYKVWLRPFTGLAFTQIVQTLPPWERALESLDIFLGGGKTEAAEAKTARPAKRLVWFLNTDTEEIAVAEQSAKGADGWTDGRAVAMKRLYEQDPKLDYLTPQDRTALRTIRKDTSGWYDQVDYEFDHPKTLLALIGHPNIYDASQRSRQLELVSYPVELLVTEEGGGYRVALSHAAHDTTTFLEAEAPGRYRVIDFPKKLLAVQEILGTRGMTVPAAARDRLIALIQRDSPALPIRAEIAEVA
;
A
#
# COMPACT_ATOMS: atom_id res chain seq x y z
N MET A 1 -18.02 -23.93 -25.25
CA MET A 1 -17.32 -23.77 -26.56
C MET A 1 -17.72 -22.52 -27.32
N ASN A 2 -18.24 -21.47 -26.66
CA ASN A 2 -18.79 -20.28 -27.34
C ASN A 2 -17.92 -19.03 -27.31
N ALA A 3 -16.62 -19.12 -27.12
CA ALA A 3 -15.75 -17.95 -27.22
C ALA A 3 -14.97 -17.86 -28.54
N ILE A 4 -15.08 -18.85 -29.42
CA ILE A 4 -14.56 -18.74 -30.78
C ILE A 4 -15.67 -19.14 -31.72
N SER A 5 -16.16 -18.16 -32.46
CA SER A 5 -17.04 -18.37 -33.61
C SER A 5 -16.47 -19.52 -34.45
N PRO A 6 -17.29 -20.44 -34.96
CA PRO A 6 -16.84 -21.53 -35.85
C PRO A 6 -16.14 -21.05 -37.13
N THR A 7 -15.88 -19.77 -37.26
CA THR A 7 -15.24 -19.09 -38.38
C THR A 7 -13.85 -18.51 -38.05
N ASN A 8 -13.12 -19.04 -37.05
CA ASN A 8 -11.74 -18.59 -36.84
C ASN A 8 -10.78 -19.31 -37.81
N PRO A 9 -10.25 -18.64 -38.82
CA PRO A 9 -9.40 -19.27 -39.84
C PRO A 9 -8.10 -19.87 -39.27
N LEU A 10 -7.68 -19.43 -38.09
CA LEU A 10 -6.52 -20.00 -37.39
C LEU A 10 -6.85 -21.36 -36.75
N TRP A 11 -8.09 -21.53 -36.28
CA TRP A 11 -8.56 -22.82 -35.77
C TRP A 11 -8.68 -23.86 -36.88
N ASP A 12 -9.19 -23.48 -38.05
CA ASP A 12 -9.27 -24.34 -39.22
C ASP A 12 -7.88 -24.80 -39.69
N ARG A 13 -6.88 -23.89 -39.70
CA ARG A 13 -5.48 -24.23 -39.98
C ARG A 13 -4.93 -25.23 -38.96
N TYR A 14 -5.20 -25.02 -37.66
CA TYR A 14 -4.80 -25.98 -36.63
C TYR A 14 -5.44 -27.35 -36.83
N THR A 15 -6.74 -27.40 -37.09
CA THR A 15 -7.46 -28.68 -37.27
C THR A 15 -7.03 -29.44 -38.52
N ALA A 16 -6.50 -28.75 -39.54
CA ALA A 16 -5.96 -29.37 -40.76
C ALA A 16 -4.52 -29.90 -40.61
N LEU A 17 -3.83 -29.66 -39.48
CA LEU A 17 -2.45 -30.13 -39.26
C LEU A 17 -2.41 -31.66 -39.17
N GLN A 18 -1.27 -32.24 -39.60
CA GLN A 18 -0.94 -33.65 -39.35
C GLN A 18 -0.82 -33.96 -37.84
N ALA A 19 -1.16 -35.17 -37.45
CA ALA A 19 -1.23 -35.58 -36.05
C ALA A 19 0.05 -35.26 -35.24
N ASP A 20 1.22 -35.55 -35.80
CA ASP A 20 2.49 -35.30 -35.11
C ASP A 20 2.82 -33.80 -34.95
N VAL A 21 2.44 -32.98 -35.92
CA VAL A 21 2.58 -31.53 -35.84
C VAL A 21 1.55 -30.94 -34.85
N LYS A 22 0.32 -31.48 -34.82
CA LYS A 22 -0.65 -31.15 -33.78
C LYS A 22 -0.12 -31.49 -32.40
N ARG A 23 0.51 -32.65 -32.23
CA ARG A 23 1.12 -33.08 -30.96
C ARG A 23 2.17 -32.08 -30.47
N LEU A 24 2.99 -31.49 -31.38
CA LEU A 24 3.94 -30.46 -31.04
C LEU A 24 3.24 -29.20 -30.51
N LEU A 25 2.19 -28.69 -31.18
CA LEU A 25 1.42 -27.54 -30.72
C LEU A 25 0.65 -27.83 -29.42
N ARG A 26 0.07 -29.02 -29.27
CA ARG A 26 -0.58 -29.45 -28.03
C ARG A 26 0.40 -29.46 -26.86
N MET A 27 1.62 -30.01 -27.06
CA MET A 27 2.69 -29.93 -26.05
C MET A 27 3.03 -28.50 -25.69
N LYS A 28 3.22 -27.61 -26.67
CA LYS A 28 3.50 -26.19 -26.45
C LYS A 28 2.38 -25.51 -25.67
N ALA A 29 1.12 -25.77 -26.01
CA ALA A 29 -0.03 -25.18 -25.35
C ALA A 29 -0.18 -25.66 -23.88
N LEU A 30 0.11 -26.93 -23.59
CA LEU A 30 0.06 -27.48 -22.23
C LEU A 30 1.23 -26.99 -21.37
N VAL A 31 2.44 -26.90 -21.92
CA VAL A 31 3.64 -26.42 -21.21
C VAL A 31 3.53 -24.93 -20.87
N SER A 32 3.13 -24.10 -21.83
CA SER A 32 2.72 -22.66 -21.71
C SER A 32 3.66 -21.69 -20.97
N ALA A 33 4.64 -22.16 -20.21
CA ALA A 33 5.64 -21.36 -19.52
C ALA A 33 6.98 -21.42 -20.25
N PRO A 34 7.88 -20.45 -20.07
CA PRO A 34 9.22 -20.52 -20.64
C PRO A 34 9.92 -21.82 -20.25
N VAL A 35 10.33 -22.59 -21.24
CA VAL A 35 11.17 -23.78 -21.09
C VAL A 35 12.29 -23.70 -22.10
N THR A 36 13.44 -24.27 -21.76
CA THR A 36 14.56 -24.36 -22.69
C THR A 36 14.20 -25.26 -23.87
N LYS A 37 14.83 -25.04 -25.01
CA LYS A 37 14.64 -25.92 -26.18
C LYS A 37 14.98 -27.37 -25.86
N THR A 38 16.00 -27.61 -25.05
CA THR A 38 16.41 -28.95 -24.60
C THR A 38 15.31 -29.62 -23.78
N GLU A 39 14.74 -28.91 -22.81
CA GLU A 39 13.62 -29.44 -21.99
C GLU A 39 12.39 -29.73 -22.85
N PHE A 40 12.06 -28.84 -23.79
CA PHE A 40 10.95 -29.08 -24.70
C PHE A 40 11.15 -30.29 -25.60
N VAL A 41 12.35 -30.46 -26.18
CA VAL A 41 12.71 -31.63 -26.98
C VAL A 41 12.61 -32.91 -26.12
N ALA A 42 13.10 -32.88 -24.88
CA ALA A 42 12.98 -34.00 -23.95
C ALA A 42 11.51 -34.35 -23.65
N CYS A 43 10.61 -33.36 -23.51
CA CYS A 43 9.17 -33.60 -23.40
C CYS A 43 8.63 -34.32 -24.66
N MET A 44 8.97 -33.85 -25.85
CA MET A 44 8.53 -34.48 -27.10
C MET A 44 9.04 -35.92 -27.26
N GLN A 45 10.30 -36.18 -26.92
CA GLN A 45 10.89 -37.51 -26.93
C GLN A 45 10.21 -38.44 -25.92
N ALA A 46 9.90 -37.94 -24.73
CA ALA A 46 9.24 -38.71 -23.67
C ALA A 46 7.82 -39.17 -24.04
N THR A 47 7.16 -38.54 -25.01
CA THR A 47 5.87 -39.02 -25.55
C THR A 47 6.00 -40.31 -26.37
N GLY A 48 7.19 -40.70 -26.78
CA GLY A 48 7.41 -41.83 -27.74
C GLY A 48 7.01 -41.49 -29.19
N GLY A 49 6.50 -40.30 -29.44
CA GLY A 49 6.09 -39.85 -30.77
C GLY A 49 7.28 -39.58 -31.69
N ARG A 50 7.03 -39.61 -32.99
CA ARG A 50 8.01 -39.33 -34.03
C ARG A 50 7.58 -38.09 -34.84
N THR A 51 8.48 -37.58 -35.63
CA THR A 51 8.20 -36.52 -36.61
C THR A 51 7.41 -37.10 -37.79
N PRO A 52 6.74 -36.24 -38.60
CA PRO A 52 6.01 -36.70 -39.79
C PRO A 52 6.85 -37.52 -40.79
N ASP A 53 8.18 -37.34 -40.80
CA ASP A 53 9.13 -38.09 -41.58
C ASP A 53 9.71 -39.31 -40.82
N GLY A 54 9.08 -39.75 -39.72
CA GLY A 54 9.40 -40.95 -38.96
C GLY A 54 10.62 -40.88 -38.06
N LYS A 55 11.33 -39.71 -37.99
CA LYS A 55 12.52 -39.51 -37.16
C LYS A 55 12.21 -39.22 -35.71
N ALA A 56 13.18 -39.41 -34.84
CA ALA A 56 13.08 -38.94 -33.45
C ALA A 56 13.11 -37.41 -33.40
N TRP A 57 12.36 -36.84 -32.44
CA TRP A 57 12.40 -35.43 -32.17
C TRP A 57 13.80 -34.97 -31.72
N GLN A 58 14.38 -34.04 -32.43
CA GLN A 58 15.71 -33.45 -32.17
C GLN A 58 15.60 -31.92 -32.26
N PRO A 59 16.53 -31.13 -31.66
CA PRO A 59 16.46 -29.67 -31.70
C PRO A 59 16.33 -29.10 -33.12
N PRO A 60 17.09 -29.55 -34.15
CA PRO A 60 16.93 -29.05 -35.52
C PRO A 60 15.52 -29.31 -36.08
N THR A 61 14.99 -30.51 -35.84
CA THR A 61 13.67 -30.89 -36.35
C THR A 61 12.55 -30.08 -35.70
N VAL A 62 12.62 -29.84 -34.37
CA VAL A 62 11.69 -28.96 -33.67
C VAL A 62 11.76 -27.54 -34.23
N ASN A 63 12.98 -27.00 -34.48
CA ASN A 63 13.14 -25.69 -35.07
C ASN A 63 12.50 -25.56 -36.46
N THR A 64 12.65 -26.59 -37.29
CA THR A 64 12.05 -26.62 -38.64
C THR A 64 10.53 -26.56 -38.55
N TRP A 65 9.93 -27.39 -37.71
CA TRP A 65 8.48 -27.38 -37.54
C TRP A 65 7.93 -26.12 -36.84
N CYS A 66 8.66 -25.56 -35.88
CA CYS A 66 8.29 -24.26 -35.29
C CYS A 66 8.34 -23.14 -36.34
N ALA A 67 9.35 -23.14 -37.24
CA ALA A 67 9.44 -22.18 -38.34
C ALA A 67 8.24 -22.31 -39.31
N GLU A 68 7.85 -23.54 -39.65
CA GLU A 68 6.66 -23.79 -40.48
C GLU A 68 5.37 -23.31 -39.80
N LEU A 69 5.19 -23.61 -38.52
CA LEU A 69 4.00 -23.17 -37.75
C LEU A 69 3.94 -21.64 -37.59
N ARG A 70 5.11 -20.96 -37.48
CA ARG A 70 5.15 -19.48 -37.53
C ARG A 70 4.72 -18.95 -38.89
N ARG A 71 5.20 -19.58 -39.99
CA ARG A 71 4.79 -19.21 -41.35
C ARG A 71 3.29 -19.36 -41.56
N GLN A 72 2.66 -20.37 -40.93
CA GLN A 72 1.21 -20.59 -40.95
C GLN A 72 0.45 -19.66 -40.01
N GLY A 73 1.13 -18.85 -39.21
CA GLY A 73 0.53 -17.93 -38.25
C GLY A 73 -0.05 -18.62 -37.02
N LEU A 74 0.42 -19.81 -36.64
CA LEU A 74 -0.04 -20.57 -35.46
C LEU A 74 0.87 -20.41 -34.25
N MET A 75 2.07 -19.82 -34.45
CA MET A 75 3.04 -19.55 -33.39
C MET A 75 3.56 -18.12 -33.48
N THR A 76 4.01 -17.59 -32.32
CA THR A 76 4.70 -16.29 -32.22
C THR A 76 6.15 -16.38 -32.70
N ALA A 77 6.81 -15.24 -32.82
CA ALA A 77 8.25 -15.16 -33.14
C ALA A 77 9.12 -15.91 -32.12
N ASP A 78 8.69 -15.97 -30.85
CA ASP A 78 9.39 -16.62 -29.74
C ASP A 78 9.06 -18.10 -29.58
N ASP A 79 8.55 -18.76 -30.61
CA ASP A 79 8.17 -20.16 -30.61
C ASP A 79 7.12 -20.54 -29.55
N ALA A 80 6.25 -19.62 -29.15
CA ALA A 80 5.08 -19.87 -28.30
C ALA A 80 3.81 -20.02 -29.14
N CYS A 81 2.80 -20.72 -28.62
CA CYS A 81 1.46 -20.72 -29.22
C CYS A 81 0.90 -19.28 -29.21
N LEU A 82 0.14 -18.92 -30.24
CA LEU A 82 -0.57 -17.64 -30.25
C LEU A 82 -1.47 -17.53 -29.00
N PRO A 83 -1.48 -16.39 -28.30
CA PRO A 83 -2.33 -16.18 -27.12
C PRO A 83 -3.81 -16.48 -27.40
N ALA A 84 -4.31 -16.11 -28.59
CA ALA A 84 -5.69 -16.38 -29.02
C ALA A 84 -6.03 -17.86 -29.18
N LEU A 85 -5.05 -18.74 -29.40
CA LEU A 85 -5.27 -20.18 -29.65
C LEU A 85 -4.83 -21.06 -28.48
N VAL A 86 -3.98 -20.57 -27.59
CA VAL A 86 -3.32 -21.40 -26.56
C VAL A 86 -4.31 -22.16 -25.67
N HIS A 87 -5.41 -21.52 -25.28
CA HIS A 87 -6.45 -22.14 -24.48
C HIS A 87 -7.18 -23.26 -25.23
N LEU A 88 -7.59 -23.00 -26.48
CA LEU A 88 -8.30 -23.96 -27.31
C LEU A 88 -7.46 -25.19 -27.64
N ILE A 89 -6.19 -24.97 -28.02
CA ILE A 89 -5.26 -26.07 -28.30
C ILE A 89 -5.00 -26.88 -27.02
N ALA A 90 -4.93 -26.24 -25.85
CA ALA A 90 -4.77 -26.94 -24.57
C ALA A 90 -6.05 -27.74 -24.21
N CYS A 91 -7.26 -27.23 -24.50
CA CYS A 91 -8.51 -27.97 -24.34
C CYS A 91 -8.56 -29.20 -25.27
N ASP A 92 -8.21 -29.03 -26.55
CA ASP A 92 -8.10 -30.11 -27.51
C ASP A 92 -7.06 -31.15 -27.09
N ALA A 93 -5.91 -30.72 -26.59
CA ALA A 93 -4.88 -31.62 -26.06
C ALA A 93 -5.39 -32.44 -24.87
N GLY A 94 -6.08 -31.79 -23.91
CA GLY A 94 -6.64 -32.46 -22.74
C GLY A 94 -7.78 -33.43 -23.06
N ALA A 95 -8.49 -33.24 -24.17
CA ALA A 95 -9.59 -34.12 -24.65
C ALA A 95 -9.09 -35.20 -25.64
N SER A 96 -7.85 -35.12 -26.09
CA SER A 96 -7.31 -36.04 -27.10
C SER A 96 -6.82 -37.37 -26.50
N ASP A 97 -6.74 -38.40 -27.34
CA ASP A 97 -6.14 -39.70 -26.98
C ASP A 97 -4.66 -39.57 -26.59
N ASP A 98 -3.99 -38.51 -27.02
CA ASP A 98 -2.61 -38.18 -26.65
C ASP A 98 -2.46 -37.64 -25.22
N ALA A 99 -3.55 -37.21 -24.58
CA ALA A 99 -3.50 -36.49 -23.28
C ALA A 99 -2.71 -37.26 -22.19
N PRO A 100 -2.87 -38.59 -22.01
CA PRO A 100 -2.08 -39.34 -21.01
C PRO A 100 -0.58 -39.31 -21.31
N ALA A 101 -0.19 -39.50 -22.58
CA ALA A 101 1.22 -39.51 -22.99
C ALA A 101 1.86 -38.12 -22.83
N LEU A 102 1.17 -37.05 -23.24
CA LEU A 102 1.61 -35.65 -23.08
C LEU A 102 1.76 -35.30 -21.59
N SER A 103 0.77 -35.69 -20.78
CA SER A 103 0.79 -35.42 -19.33
C SER A 103 1.95 -36.14 -18.63
N ALA A 104 2.15 -37.43 -18.91
CA ALA A 104 3.24 -38.22 -18.36
C ALA A 104 4.61 -37.67 -18.76
N ALA A 105 4.76 -37.27 -20.03
CA ALA A 105 5.99 -36.65 -20.54
C ALA A 105 6.33 -35.33 -19.83
N ILE A 106 5.36 -34.45 -19.67
CA ILE A 106 5.56 -33.15 -18.98
C ILE A 106 5.93 -33.39 -17.50
N ARG A 107 5.19 -34.25 -16.78
CA ARG A 107 5.46 -34.54 -15.36
C ARG A 107 6.85 -35.14 -15.14
N LYS A 108 7.29 -36.02 -16.05
CA LYS A 108 8.60 -36.68 -15.99
C LYS A 108 9.75 -35.69 -16.25
N THR A 109 9.59 -34.80 -17.24
CA THR A 109 10.67 -33.93 -17.72
C THR A 109 10.74 -32.61 -16.98
N LEU A 110 9.60 -32.10 -16.51
CA LEU A 110 9.44 -30.80 -15.86
C LEU A 110 8.76 -30.94 -14.49
N PRO A 111 9.36 -31.67 -13.52
CA PRO A 111 8.76 -31.89 -12.21
C PRO A 111 8.71 -30.58 -11.42
N ALA A 112 7.77 -30.49 -10.45
CA ALA A 112 7.66 -29.34 -9.54
C ALA A 112 8.87 -29.22 -8.60
N GLU A 113 9.44 -30.36 -8.23
CA GLU A 113 10.60 -30.46 -7.34
C GLU A 113 11.85 -30.71 -8.17
N LYS A 114 12.85 -29.86 -8.03
CA LYS A 114 14.16 -29.99 -8.68
C LYS A 114 15.25 -30.04 -7.62
N PRO A 115 16.38 -30.75 -7.85
CA PRO A 115 17.54 -30.65 -6.99
C PRO A 115 18.02 -29.21 -6.90
N SER A 116 18.31 -28.76 -5.68
CA SER A 116 18.86 -27.42 -5.49
C SER A 116 20.29 -27.34 -6.06
N PRO A 117 20.62 -26.34 -6.89
CA PRO A 117 21.98 -26.16 -7.40
C PRO A 117 22.96 -25.70 -6.30
N TYR A 118 22.45 -25.19 -5.19
CA TYR A 118 23.26 -24.58 -4.12
C TYR A 118 23.41 -25.47 -2.87
N TYR A 119 22.47 -26.38 -2.66
CA TYR A 119 22.45 -27.20 -1.45
C TYR A 119 22.33 -28.67 -1.79
N TYR A 120 23.40 -29.41 -1.55
CA TYR A 120 23.45 -30.84 -1.76
C TYR A 120 22.36 -31.56 -0.95
N ARG A 121 21.48 -32.31 -1.63
CA ARG A 121 20.33 -33.06 -1.07
C ARG A 121 19.10 -32.23 -0.68
N GLN A 122 19.03 -30.93 -1.00
CA GLN A 122 17.78 -30.20 -0.83
C GLN A 122 17.01 -30.15 -2.15
N LEU A 123 15.70 -30.35 -2.05
CA LEU A 123 14.77 -30.13 -3.18
C LEU A 123 14.32 -28.67 -3.15
N GLN A 124 14.37 -28.03 -4.28
CA GLN A 124 13.84 -26.71 -4.49
C GLN A 124 12.53 -26.81 -5.27
N ILE A 125 11.48 -26.14 -4.78
CA ILE A 125 10.22 -26.02 -5.51
C ILE A 125 10.37 -24.94 -6.58
N ASP A 126 10.18 -25.35 -7.84
CA ASP A 126 10.15 -24.44 -8.96
C ASP A 126 8.71 -23.93 -9.17
N ARG A 127 8.51 -22.64 -8.88
CA ARG A 127 7.21 -21.97 -8.96
C ARG A 127 6.55 -22.13 -10.34
N ASP A 128 7.32 -21.94 -11.42
CA ASP A 128 6.80 -22.02 -12.79
C ASP A 128 6.40 -23.47 -13.14
N SER A 129 7.13 -24.44 -12.62
CA SER A 129 6.76 -25.86 -12.78
C SER A 129 5.49 -26.22 -12.00
N VAL A 130 5.28 -25.68 -10.79
CA VAL A 130 4.03 -25.85 -10.05
C VAL A 130 2.85 -25.29 -10.84
N TYR A 131 2.96 -24.07 -11.35
CA TYR A 131 1.92 -23.45 -12.18
C TYR A 131 1.63 -24.24 -13.45
N ARG A 132 2.66 -24.70 -14.15
CA ARG A 132 2.55 -25.55 -15.34
C ARG A 132 1.80 -26.83 -15.05
N LEU A 133 2.14 -27.51 -13.96
CA LEU A 133 1.51 -28.78 -13.58
C LEU A 133 0.07 -28.58 -13.08
N LEU A 134 -0.25 -27.48 -12.37
CA LEU A 134 -1.62 -27.11 -12.03
C LEU A 134 -2.45 -26.87 -13.30
N ARG A 135 -1.91 -26.12 -14.26
CA ARG A 135 -2.55 -25.87 -15.54
C ARG A 135 -2.78 -27.19 -16.32
N LEU A 136 -1.79 -28.05 -16.36
CA LEU A 136 -1.90 -29.36 -16.96
C LEU A 136 -3.03 -30.19 -16.32
N ALA A 137 -3.09 -30.24 -14.97
CA ALA A 137 -4.12 -30.96 -14.24
C ALA A 137 -5.54 -30.48 -14.58
N VAL A 138 -5.73 -29.16 -14.74
CA VAL A 138 -7.02 -28.57 -15.14
C VAL A 138 -7.42 -29.00 -16.56
N TYR A 139 -6.52 -28.91 -17.54
CA TYR A 139 -6.84 -29.29 -18.92
C TYR A 139 -7.07 -30.79 -19.09
N THR A 140 -6.30 -31.62 -18.38
CA THR A 140 -6.46 -33.08 -18.41
C THR A 140 -7.52 -33.63 -17.44
N ASN A 141 -8.22 -32.73 -16.72
CA ASN A 141 -9.27 -33.06 -15.75
C ASN A 141 -8.80 -34.03 -14.64
N ASP A 142 -7.54 -33.89 -14.19
CA ASP A 142 -6.90 -34.69 -13.16
C ASP A 142 -7.06 -34.06 -11.77
N ALA A 143 -8.17 -34.36 -11.09
CA ALA A 143 -8.49 -33.80 -9.78
C ALA A 143 -7.50 -34.20 -8.68
N ALA A 144 -6.91 -35.37 -8.74
CA ALA A 144 -5.96 -35.84 -7.74
C ALA A 144 -4.66 -35.02 -7.81
N ALA A 145 -4.11 -34.88 -9.02
CA ALA A 145 -2.95 -34.00 -9.23
C ALA A 145 -3.23 -32.53 -8.88
N PHE A 146 -4.41 -32.02 -9.24
CA PHE A 146 -4.81 -30.66 -8.90
C PHE A 146 -4.82 -30.43 -7.38
N ALA A 147 -5.40 -31.35 -6.62
CA ALA A 147 -5.45 -31.24 -5.15
C ALA A 147 -4.04 -31.30 -4.52
N GLN A 148 -3.19 -32.22 -4.96
CA GLN A 148 -1.81 -32.35 -4.47
C GLN A 148 -0.99 -31.08 -4.75
N LEU A 149 -1.05 -30.58 -5.98
CA LEU A 149 -0.34 -29.36 -6.39
C LEU A 149 -0.88 -28.11 -5.72
N GLY A 150 -2.18 -28.08 -5.40
CA GLY A 150 -2.78 -27.02 -4.61
C GLY A 150 -2.19 -26.92 -3.21
N VAL A 151 -1.95 -28.05 -2.54
CA VAL A 151 -1.24 -28.09 -1.24
C VAL A 151 0.20 -27.58 -1.38
N VAL A 152 0.90 -27.97 -2.44
CA VAL A 152 2.26 -27.49 -2.72
C VAL A 152 2.27 -25.98 -2.98
N ALA A 153 1.34 -25.49 -3.80
CA ALA A 153 1.20 -24.06 -4.08
C ALA A 153 0.94 -23.23 -2.81
N GLN A 154 0.03 -23.69 -1.96
CA GLN A 154 -0.27 -23.01 -0.71
C GLN A 154 0.92 -23.01 0.26
N ARG A 155 1.60 -24.13 0.39
CA ARG A 155 2.72 -24.28 1.35
C ARG A 155 3.97 -23.50 0.94
N PHE A 156 4.33 -23.50 -0.34
CA PHE A 156 5.62 -23.01 -0.83
C PHE A 156 5.53 -21.72 -1.63
N ILE A 157 4.34 -21.40 -2.18
CA ILE A 157 4.12 -20.20 -2.99
C ILE A 157 3.21 -19.21 -2.25
N GLY A 158 2.52 -19.65 -1.19
CA GLY A 158 1.58 -18.82 -0.42
C GLY A 158 0.23 -18.61 -1.12
N LEU A 159 -0.08 -19.34 -2.18
CA LEU A 159 -1.32 -19.21 -2.94
C LEU A 159 -2.23 -20.42 -2.74
N ASN A 160 -3.49 -20.15 -2.41
CA ASN A 160 -4.54 -21.17 -2.45
C ASN A 160 -4.83 -21.61 -3.91
N PRO A 161 -5.53 -22.74 -4.14
CA PRO A 161 -5.84 -23.20 -5.49
C PRO A 161 -6.58 -22.19 -6.36
N ALA A 162 -7.51 -21.38 -5.81
CA ALA A 162 -8.23 -20.36 -6.56
C ALA A 162 -7.31 -19.21 -6.98
N GLY A 163 -6.43 -18.72 -6.09
CA GLY A 163 -5.45 -17.70 -6.42
C GLY A 163 -4.46 -18.15 -7.51
N ALA A 164 -3.97 -19.40 -7.42
CA ALA A 164 -3.13 -19.96 -8.47
C ALA A 164 -3.91 -20.10 -9.81
N THR A 165 -5.17 -20.51 -9.75
CA THR A 165 -6.05 -20.61 -10.92
C THR A 165 -6.36 -19.24 -11.53
N ALA A 166 -6.53 -18.21 -10.73
CA ALA A 166 -6.73 -16.84 -11.20
C ALA A 166 -5.52 -16.34 -12.00
N ILE A 167 -4.30 -16.63 -11.55
CA ILE A 167 -3.07 -16.29 -12.29
C ILE A 167 -3.00 -17.03 -13.63
N LEU A 168 -3.37 -18.31 -13.64
CA LEU A 168 -3.23 -19.19 -14.82
C LEU A 168 -4.34 -18.98 -15.86
N PHE A 169 -5.53 -18.64 -15.45
CA PHE A 169 -6.73 -18.63 -16.27
C PHE A 169 -7.52 -17.31 -16.19
N GLY A 170 -7.10 -16.37 -15.38
CA GLY A 170 -7.82 -15.10 -15.20
C GLY A 170 -8.11 -14.39 -16.51
N ASP A 171 -7.17 -14.35 -17.45
CA ASP A 171 -7.33 -13.70 -18.75
C ASP A 171 -7.89 -14.63 -19.87
N ALA A 172 -8.03 -15.92 -19.55
CA ALA A 172 -8.55 -16.87 -20.52
C ALA A 172 -10.05 -16.84 -20.59
N GLY A 173 -10.79 -16.17 -21.28
CA GLY A 173 -12.28 -16.14 -21.35
C GLY A 173 -12.90 -17.55 -21.39
N LEU A 174 -12.85 -18.25 -20.25
CA LEU A 174 -13.34 -19.61 -20.09
C LEU A 174 -14.87 -19.61 -20.19
N SER A 175 -15.44 -20.48 -21.04
CA SER A 175 -16.89 -20.64 -21.05
C SER A 175 -17.35 -21.37 -19.79
N THR A 176 -18.48 -20.98 -19.26
CA THR A 176 -19.11 -21.62 -18.09
C THR A 176 -19.33 -23.11 -18.33
N ASP A 177 -19.78 -23.53 -19.51
CA ASP A 177 -19.95 -24.94 -19.88
C ASP A 177 -18.66 -25.75 -19.78
N TRP A 178 -17.54 -25.18 -20.24
CA TRP A 178 -16.24 -25.85 -20.13
C TRP A 178 -15.81 -26.03 -18.68
N ILE A 179 -16.02 -25.02 -17.85
CA ILE A 179 -15.76 -25.10 -16.40
C ILE A 179 -16.61 -26.20 -15.78
N MET A 180 -17.91 -26.25 -16.12
CA MET A 180 -18.86 -27.24 -15.59
C MET A 180 -18.54 -28.67 -16.04
N GLY A 181 -17.79 -28.86 -17.12
CA GLY A 181 -17.23 -30.15 -17.53
C GLY A 181 -16.04 -30.65 -16.72
N ARG A 182 -15.51 -29.86 -15.79
CA ARG A 182 -14.38 -30.26 -14.91
C ARG A 182 -14.87 -30.99 -13.66
N LYS A 183 -13.96 -31.68 -12.96
CA LYS A 183 -14.27 -32.29 -11.65
C LYS A 183 -14.45 -31.24 -10.57
N PRO A 184 -15.26 -31.47 -9.50
CA PRO A 184 -15.66 -30.47 -8.52
C PRO A 184 -14.54 -29.58 -7.96
N PRO A 185 -13.37 -30.06 -7.51
CA PRO A 185 -12.33 -29.21 -6.97
C PRO A 185 -11.81 -28.15 -7.96
N MET A 186 -11.78 -28.50 -9.26
CA MET A 186 -11.38 -27.58 -10.30
C MET A 186 -12.51 -26.62 -10.70
N GLN A 187 -13.77 -27.11 -10.68
CA GLN A 187 -14.93 -26.22 -10.90
C GLN A 187 -14.92 -25.08 -9.89
N VAL A 188 -14.78 -25.38 -8.59
CA VAL A 188 -14.73 -24.37 -7.52
C VAL A 188 -13.64 -23.34 -7.80
N ALA A 189 -12.40 -23.79 -7.99
CA ALA A 189 -11.26 -22.88 -8.20
C ALA A 189 -11.40 -22.03 -9.47
N LEU A 190 -11.95 -22.59 -10.54
CA LEU A 190 -12.17 -21.88 -11.81
C LEU A 190 -13.32 -20.87 -11.70
N LEU A 191 -14.44 -21.24 -11.09
CA LEU A 191 -15.58 -20.34 -10.87
C LEU A 191 -15.17 -19.17 -9.96
N GLU A 192 -14.46 -19.45 -8.88
CA GLU A 192 -13.93 -18.43 -7.96
C GLU A 192 -12.98 -17.48 -8.71
N ALA A 193 -12.04 -18.01 -9.49
CA ALA A 193 -11.11 -17.22 -10.29
C ALA A 193 -11.82 -16.33 -11.34
N GLN A 194 -12.85 -16.84 -12.02
CA GLN A 194 -13.63 -16.06 -13.00
C GLN A 194 -14.49 -15.00 -12.30
N LEU A 195 -15.02 -15.30 -11.12
CA LEU A 195 -15.79 -14.34 -10.34
C LEU A 195 -14.89 -13.21 -9.81
N ASP A 196 -13.71 -13.53 -9.28
CA ASP A 196 -12.72 -12.53 -8.87
C ASP A 196 -12.26 -11.65 -10.04
N ARG A 197 -12.10 -12.24 -11.22
CA ARG A 197 -11.84 -11.49 -12.45
C ARG A 197 -13.00 -10.56 -12.81
N ALA A 198 -14.24 -11.05 -12.74
CA ALA A 198 -15.43 -10.24 -12.98
C ALA A 198 -15.48 -9.03 -12.05
N ILE A 199 -15.18 -9.24 -10.75
CA ILE A 199 -15.05 -8.18 -9.74
C ILE A 199 -13.91 -7.22 -10.10
N ALA A 200 -12.75 -7.74 -10.51
CA ALA A 200 -11.59 -6.94 -10.84
C ALA A 200 -11.74 -6.08 -12.11
N THR A 201 -12.54 -6.54 -13.08
CA THR A 201 -12.70 -5.86 -14.39
C THR A 201 -14.03 -5.12 -14.54
N GLY A 202 -15.00 -5.38 -13.67
CA GLY A 202 -16.37 -4.89 -13.82
C GLY A 202 -17.17 -5.59 -14.94
N ARG A 203 -16.60 -6.61 -15.58
CA ARG A 203 -17.24 -7.36 -16.67
C ARG A 203 -17.79 -8.67 -16.12
N VAL A 204 -19.08 -8.72 -15.95
CA VAL A 204 -19.77 -9.85 -15.33
C VAL A 204 -20.59 -10.59 -16.38
N ASP A 205 -20.39 -11.91 -16.42
CA ASP A 205 -21.24 -12.82 -17.19
C ASP A 205 -22.41 -13.27 -16.29
N PRO A 206 -23.68 -12.96 -16.65
CA PRO A 206 -24.85 -13.41 -15.89
C PRO A 206 -24.94 -14.93 -15.73
N GLU A 207 -24.53 -15.69 -16.75
CA GLU A 207 -24.52 -17.14 -16.71
C GLU A 207 -23.54 -17.66 -15.64
N LEU A 208 -22.36 -17.06 -15.55
CA LEU A 208 -21.38 -17.37 -14.49
C LEU A 208 -22.01 -17.19 -13.10
N ILE A 209 -22.70 -16.06 -12.87
CA ILE A 209 -23.35 -15.78 -11.56
C ILE A 209 -24.44 -16.81 -11.27
N ALA A 210 -25.26 -17.16 -12.26
CA ALA A 210 -26.32 -18.16 -12.11
C ALA A 210 -25.74 -19.53 -11.73
N GLN A 211 -24.66 -19.96 -12.36
CA GLN A 211 -23.97 -21.22 -12.04
C GLN A 211 -23.32 -21.16 -10.65
N CYS A 212 -22.70 -20.06 -10.27
CA CYS A 212 -22.15 -19.87 -8.92
C CYS A 212 -23.26 -20.03 -7.87
N ARG A 213 -24.42 -19.40 -8.04
CA ARG A 213 -25.56 -19.49 -7.11
C ARG A 213 -26.11 -20.91 -7.02
N THR A 214 -26.27 -21.61 -8.15
CA THR A 214 -26.75 -22.98 -8.19
C THR A 214 -25.84 -23.94 -7.42
N ARG A 215 -24.52 -23.65 -7.39
CA ARG A 215 -23.51 -24.51 -6.74
C ARG A 215 -23.22 -24.14 -5.30
N LEU A 216 -23.57 -22.93 -4.86
CA LEU A 216 -23.21 -22.36 -3.55
C LEU A 216 -23.52 -23.29 -2.36
N PHE A 217 -24.63 -24.01 -2.43
CA PHE A 217 -25.11 -24.89 -1.37
C PHE A 217 -24.66 -26.36 -1.54
N GLN A 218 -23.90 -26.68 -2.58
CA GLN A 218 -23.39 -28.02 -2.79
C GLN A 218 -22.14 -28.26 -1.94
N GLU A 219 -21.96 -29.49 -1.50
CA GLU A 219 -20.77 -29.89 -0.74
C GLU A 219 -19.49 -29.63 -1.53
N GLY A 220 -18.47 -29.08 -0.87
CA GLY A 220 -17.18 -28.75 -1.48
C GLY A 220 -17.11 -27.36 -2.16
N PHE A 221 -18.22 -26.62 -2.27
CA PHE A 221 -18.25 -25.30 -2.92
C PHE A 221 -18.20 -24.10 -1.94
N GLY A 222 -17.79 -24.33 -0.69
CA GLY A 222 -17.79 -23.29 0.36
C GLY A 222 -16.91 -22.06 0.05
N GLY A 223 -15.78 -22.24 -0.67
CA GLY A 223 -14.88 -21.14 -1.07
C GLY A 223 -15.56 -20.13 -1.99
N LEU A 224 -16.38 -20.61 -2.93
CA LEU A 224 -17.11 -19.76 -3.88
C LEU A 224 -18.03 -18.74 -3.21
N ARG A 225 -18.50 -19.03 -1.99
CA ARG A 225 -19.40 -18.16 -1.23
C ARG A 225 -18.80 -16.78 -0.96
N THR A 226 -17.53 -16.72 -0.56
CA THR A 226 -16.88 -15.43 -0.25
C THR A 226 -16.82 -14.54 -1.47
N SER A 227 -16.39 -15.06 -2.62
CA SER A 227 -16.32 -14.28 -3.88
C SER A 227 -17.70 -13.88 -4.38
N LEU A 228 -18.73 -14.73 -4.22
CA LEU A 228 -20.11 -14.38 -4.57
C LEU A 228 -20.68 -13.27 -3.68
N MET A 229 -20.44 -13.34 -2.37
CA MET A 229 -20.84 -12.28 -1.44
C MET A 229 -20.17 -10.94 -1.74
N ARG A 230 -18.89 -10.94 -2.12
CA ARG A 230 -18.18 -9.74 -2.58
C ARG A 230 -18.83 -9.18 -3.84
N TYR A 231 -19.15 -10.04 -4.79
CA TYR A 231 -19.86 -9.61 -5.99
C TYR A 231 -21.23 -9.02 -5.67
N ASP A 232 -22.05 -9.69 -4.84
CA ASP A 232 -23.38 -9.20 -4.48
C ASP A 232 -23.33 -7.86 -3.74
N LEU A 233 -22.33 -7.66 -2.90
CA LEU A 233 -22.06 -6.37 -2.26
C LEU A 233 -21.80 -5.28 -3.31
N LEU A 234 -20.88 -5.50 -4.26
CA LEU A 234 -20.51 -4.52 -5.28
C LEU A 234 -21.63 -4.30 -6.32
N ALA A 235 -22.43 -5.34 -6.55
CA ALA A 235 -23.64 -5.27 -7.37
C ALA A 235 -24.84 -4.64 -6.64
N GLY A 236 -24.70 -4.29 -5.35
CA GLY A 236 -25.79 -3.72 -4.55
C GLY A 236 -26.95 -4.67 -4.29
N ARG A 237 -26.76 -5.98 -4.42
CA ARG A 237 -27.76 -7.04 -4.22
C ARG A 237 -27.86 -7.41 -2.74
N LEU A 238 -28.27 -6.46 -1.91
CA LEU A 238 -28.23 -6.62 -0.46
C LEU A 238 -29.18 -7.70 0.05
N ASP A 239 -30.28 -7.98 -0.62
CA ASP A 239 -31.23 -9.03 -0.22
C ASP A 239 -30.68 -10.44 -0.54
N ASP A 240 -30.04 -10.60 -1.69
CA ASP A 240 -29.31 -11.82 -2.02
C ASP A 240 -28.19 -12.06 -1.00
N LEU A 241 -27.41 -11.01 -0.69
CA LEU A 241 -26.34 -11.06 0.30
C LEU A 241 -26.88 -11.49 1.69
N ARG A 242 -28.01 -10.92 2.16
CA ARG A 242 -28.64 -11.33 3.43
C ARG A 242 -29.03 -12.80 3.43
N THR A 243 -29.55 -13.29 2.32
CA THR A 243 -29.92 -14.70 2.17
C THR A 243 -28.70 -15.62 2.29
N ASP A 244 -27.61 -15.25 1.59
CA ASP A 244 -26.38 -16.03 1.61
C ASP A 244 -25.68 -16.00 2.97
N LEU A 245 -25.83 -14.91 3.74
CA LEU A 245 -25.30 -14.80 5.10
C LEU A 245 -25.86 -15.86 6.05
N LEU A 246 -27.10 -16.29 5.87
CA LEU A 246 -27.73 -17.32 6.71
C LEU A 246 -27.04 -18.69 6.53
N ALA A 247 -26.42 -18.93 5.40
CA ALA A 247 -25.74 -20.18 5.08
C ALA A 247 -24.25 -20.20 5.51
N ILE A 248 -23.71 -19.12 6.11
CA ILE A 248 -22.31 -19.06 6.57
C ILE A 248 -22.15 -19.92 7.82
N PRO A 249 -21.20 -20.89 7.82
CA PRO A 249 -20.91 -21.72 8.99
C PRO A 249 -20.42 -20.89 10.18
N ALA A 250 -20.68 -21.36 11.38
CA ALA A 250 -20.23 -20.73 12.62
C ALA A 250 -18.71 -20.55 12.70
N THR A 251 -17.94 -21.35 11.98
CA THR A 251 -16.47 -21.24 11.87
C THR A 251 -16.01 -19.97 11.14
N HIS A 252 -16.89 -19.34 10.35
CA HIS A 252 -16.63 -18.12 9.56
C HIS A 252 -17.54 -16.96 9.99
N LEU A 253 -17.92 -16.91 11.26
CA LEU A 253 -18.80 -15.87 11.81
C LEU A 253 -18.19 -14.46 11.64
N ASP A 254 -16.88 -14.33 11.60
CA ASP A 254 -16.18 -13.07 11.30
C ASP A 254 -16.55 -12.52 9.91
N GLN A 255 -16.61 -13.36 8.88
CA GLN A 255 -17.03 -12.96 7.53
C GLN A 255 -18.50 -12.55 7.50
N ARG A 256 -19.35 -13.31 8.20
CA ARG A 256 -20.78 -12.96 8.33
C ARG A 256 -20.96 -11.60 8.97
N ARG A 257 -20.30 -11.33 10.10
CA ARG A 257 -20.38 -10.03 10.80
C ARG A 257 -19.84 -8.87 9.97
N ALA A 258 -18.77 -9.10 9.20
CA ALA A 258 -18.24 -8.08 8.29
C ALA A 258 -19.26 -7.71 7.20
N ALA A 259 -19.93 -8.70 6.61
CA ALA A 259 -20.94 -8.46 5.58
C ALA A 259 -22.23 -7.84 6.16
N GLU A 260 -22.69 -8.26 7.35
CA GLU A 260 -23.79 -7.60 8.08
C GLU A 260 -23.44 -6.13 8.38
N GLY A 261 -22.17 -5.83 8.73
CA GLY A 261 -21.65 -4.48 8.91
C GLY A 261 -21.69 -3.65 7.63
N ALA A 262 -21.32 -4.26 6.48
CA ALA A 262 -21.40 -3.60 5.17
C ALA A 262 -22.85 -3.25 4.81
N VAL A 263 -23.78 -4.16 5.01
CA VAL A 263 -25.22 -3.92 4.77
C VAL A 263 -25.73 -2.78 5.66
N ALA A 264 -25.44 -2.80 6.96
CA ALA A 264 -25.83 -1.75 7.89
C ALA A 264 -25.26 -0.38 7.49
N PHE A 265 -23.98 -0.34 7.07
CA PHE A 265 -23.32 0.89 6.59
C PHE A 265 -24.02 1.46 5.34
N LEU A 266 -24.28 0.62 4.34
CA LEU A 266 -24.93 1.03 3.09
C LEU A 266 -26.37 1.50 3.30
N GLU A 267 -27.06 1.00 4.32
CA GLU A 267 -28.38 1.46 4.74
C GLU A 267 -28.34 2.75 5.60
N GLY A 268 -27.15 3.29 5.86
CA GLY A 268 -26.97 4.51 6.66
C GLY A 268 -26.98 4.31 8.17
N ARG A 269 -27.06 3.06 8.65
CA ARG A 269 -27.00 2.68 10.08
C ARG A 269 -25.56 2.57 10.56
N ASN A 270 -24.83 3.71 10.57
CA ASN A 270 -23.40 3.75 10.82
C ASN A 270 -22.99 3.22 12.20
N GLY A 271 -23.79 3.49 13.24
CA GLY A 271 -23.55 2.98 14.60
C GLY A 271 -23.56 1.45 14.65
N ASP A 272 -24.59 0.82 14.05
CA ASP A 272 -24.71 -0.64 13.97
C ASP A 272 -23.54 -1.23 13.16
N ALA A 273 -23.18 -0.58 12.05
CA ALA A 273 -22.08 -1.01 11.20
C ALA A 273 -20.76 -1.07 11.99
N LEU A 274 -20.44 -0.03 12.78
CA LEU A 274 -19.22 0.02 13.59
C LEU A 274 -19.18 -1.11 14.63
N VAL A 275 -20.31 -1.41 15.28
CA VAL A 275 -20.41 -2.52 16.25
C VAL A 275 -20.13 -3.85 15.56
N LEU A 276 -20.77 -4.11 14.41
CA LEU A 276 -20.64 -5.35 13.65
C LEU A 276 -19.21 -5.53 13.08
N TYR A 277 -18.61 -4.49 12.56
CA TYR A 277 -17.22 -4.54 12.05
C TYR A 277 -16.21 -4.79 13.16
N ARG A 278 -16.37 -4.19 14.33
CA ARG A 278 -15.49 -4.45 15.48
C ARG A 278 -15.65 -5.88 16.01
N GLU A 279 -16.88 -6.41 16.01
CA GLU A 279 -17.14 -7.82 16.34
C GLU A 279 -16.45 -8.73 15.30
N ALA A 280 -16.61 -8.46 14.01
CA ALA A 280 -15.94 -9.18 12.93
C ALA A 280 -14.42 -9.20 13.11
N LEU A 281 -13.82 -8.05 13.38
CA LEU A 281 -12.37 -7.93 13.57
C LEU A 281 -11.90 -8.71 14.81
N LYS A 282 -12.66 -8.68 15.90
CA LYS A 282 -12.37 -9.48 17.10
C LYS A 282 -12.40 -10.98 16.82
N LEU A 283 -13.44 -11.45 16.12
CA LEU A 283 -13.60 -12.85 15.73
C LEU A 283 -12.48 -13.29 14.77
N ARG A 284 -12.14 -12.47 13.78
CA ARG A 284 -11.05 -12.71 12.84
C ARG A 284 -9.70 -12.84 13.56
N ARG A 285 -9.38 -11.92 14.47
CA ARG A 285 -8.16 -11.97 15.30
C ARG A 285 -8.07 -13.27 16.09
N LYS A 286 -9.19 -13.72 16.65
CA LYS A 286 -9.29 -15.01 17.36
C LYS A 286 -9.07 -16.20 16.43
N ARG A 287 -9.68 -16.20 15.24
CA ARG A 287 -9.58 -17.30 14.26
C ARG A 287 -8.15 -17.44 13.70
N ILE A 288 -7.49 -16.33 13.38
CA ILE A 288 -6.15 -16.32 12.76
C ILE A 288 -5.04 -16.39 13.81
N GLY A 289 -5.31 -16.04 15.08
CA GLY A 289 -4.28 -16.00 16.14
C GLY A 289 -3.33 -14.80 16.04
N LYS A 290 -3.63 -13.79 15.23
CA LYS A 290 -2.81 -12.58 15.05
C LYS A 290 -3.52 -11.36 15.63
N ARG A 291 -2.78 -10.51 16.38
CA ARG A 291 -3.32 -9.28 16.97
C ARG A 291 -3.35 -8.10 15.99
N LYS A 292 -2.32 -7.99 15.15
CA LYS A 292 -2.16 -6.90 14.16
C LYS A 292 -2.68 -7.38 12.80
N ILE A 293 -4.00 -7.41 12.65
CA ILE A 293 -4.70 -7.68 11.39
C ILE A 293 -5.89 -6.76 11.29
N PHE A 294 -6.35 -6.51 10.06
CA PHE A 294 -7.57 -5.76 9.76
C PHE A 294 -8.60 -6.67 9.07
N LEU A 295 -9.72 -6.14 8.60
CA LEU A 295 -10.68 -6.89 7.81
C LEU A 295 -10.11 -7.19 6.41
N GLU A 296 -10.76 -8.06 5.66
CA GLU A 296 -10.36 -8.46 4.30
C GLU A 296 -11.20 -7.75 3.25
N ASP A 297 -10.70 -7.75 2.04
CA ASP A 297 -11.40 -7.33 0.82
C ASP A 297 -12.07 -5.94 0.95
N GLU A 298 -13.21 -5.74 0.34
CA GLU A 298 -13.97 -4.51 0.36
C GLU A 298 -14.44 -4.11 1.76
N HIS A 299 -14.59 -5.08 2.68
CA HIS A 299 -15.02 -4.82 4.06
C HIS A 299 -14.03 -3.93 4.84
N ARG A 300 -12.73 -4.01 4.55
CA ARG A 300 -11.72 -3.14 5.17
C ARG A 300 -11.93 -1.67 4.80
N VAL A 301 -12.29 -1.43 3.54
CA VAL A 301 -12.52 -0.08 3.01
C VAL A 301 -13.83 0.49 3.55
N LEU A 302 -14.91 -0.30 3.52
CA LEU A 302 -16.21 0.13 4.05
C LEU A 302 -16.15 0.37 5.57
N PHE A 303 -15.35 -0.40 6.31
CA PHE A 303 -15.12 -0.15 7.73
C PHE A 303 -14.36 1.17 7.94
N ALA A 304 -13.30 1.45 7.15
CA ALA A 304 -12.62 2.73 7.20
C ALA A 304 -13.56 3.91 6.86
N MET A 305 -14.43 3.74 5.86
CA MET A 305 -15.48 4.73 5.55
C MET A 305 -16.46 4.94 6.70
N ALA A 306 -16.87 3.86 7.39
CA ALA A 306 -17.76 3.95 8.55
C ALA A 306 -17.10 4.70 9.72
N LEU A 307 -15.81 4.50 9.96
CA LEU A 307 -15.03 5.22 10.95
C LEU A 307 -14.90 6.71 10.59
N LEU A 308 -14.59 7.03 9.32
CA LEU A 308 -14.52 8.42 8.82
C LEU A 308 -15.86 9.14 8.99
N ARG A 309 -16.97 8.46 8.64
CA ARG A 309 -18.33 9.02 8.76
C ARG A 309 -18.73 9.31 10.20
N ALA A 310 -18.21 8.60 11.18
CA ALA A 310 -18.50 8.86 12.59
C ALA A 310 -18.00 10.23 13.04
N ASN A 311 -17.06 10.81 12.31
CA ASN A 311 -16.45 12.13 12.56
C ASN A 311 -15.99 12.32 14.03
N ASP A 312 -15.37 11.28 14.59
CA ASP A 312 -14.88 11.24 15.96
C ASP A 312 -13.37 11.10 15.97
N ALA A 313 -12.68 12.12 16.46
CA ALA A 313 -11.23 12.18 16.51
C ALA A 313 -10.61 10.98 17.29
N SER A 314 -11.32 10.42 18.27
CA SER A 314 -10.87 9.24 19.01
C SER A 314 -10.72 8.00 18.13
N LEU A 315 -11.41 7.94 16.98
CA LEU A 315 -11.38 6.83 16.03
C LEU A 315 -10.26 6.96 14.99
N HIS A 316 -9.62 8.12 14.84
CA HIS A 316 -8.54 8.33 13.87
C HIS A 316 -7.41 7.32 14.06
N LYS A 317 -7.04 7.06 15.32
CA LYS A 317 -6.02 6.05 15.65
C LYS A 317 -6.42 4.63 15.26
N GLU A 318 -7.71 4.30 15.32
CA GLU A 318 -8.22 2.99 14.88
C GLU A 318 -8.08 2.82 13.37
N ILE A 319 -8.34 3.89 12.60
CA ILE A 319 -8.16 3.90 11.13
C ILE A 319 -6.68 3.72 10.79
N GLU A 320 -5.78 4.52 11.36
CA GLU A 320 -4.33 4.43 11.13
C GLU A 320 -3.79 3.03 11.42
N ASN A 321 -4.08 2.49 12.61
CA ASN A 321 -3.66 1.15 12.99
C ASN A 321 -4.23 0.06 12.08
N GLY A 322 -5.46 0.24 11.59
CA GLY A 322 -6.09 -0.66 10.65
C GLY A 322 -5.42 -0.64 9.28
N MET A 323 -5.09 0.55 8.77
CA MET A 323 -4.36 0.73 7.51
C MET A 323 -2.95 0.15 7.58
N ASP A 324 -2.19 0.43 8.66
CA ASP A 324 -0.85 -0.12 8.87
C ASP A 324 -0.87 -1.65 8.91
N ALA A 325 -1.87 -2.23 9.61
CA ALA A 325 -2.04 -3.68 9.66
C ALA A 325 -2.36 -4.26 8.27
N ALA A 326 -3.24 -3.62 7.51
CA ALA A 326 -3.62 -4.07 6.17
C ALA A 326 -2.46 -3.93 5.17
N MET A 327 -1.67 -2.85 5.24
CA MET A 327 -0.51 -2.62 4.36
C MET A 327 0.66 -3.55 4.66
N SER A 328 0.78 -4.06 5.88
CA SER A 328 1.81 -5.04 6.27
C SER A 328 1.50 -6.47 5.81
N GLU A 329 0.27 -6.77 5.43
CA GLU A 329 -0.12 -8.05 4.86
C GLU A 329 0.28 -8.09 3.38
N THR A 330 1.28 -8.90 3.01
CA THR A 330 1.90 -8.97 1.67
C THR A 330 0.94 -9.31 0.53
N GLU A 331 -0.21 -9.89 0.83
CA GLU A 331 -1.26 -10.21 -0.14
C GLU A 331 -2.10 -8.99 -0.56
N THR A 332 -1.91 -7.84 0.07
CA THR A 332 -2.80 -6.67 -0.03
C THR A 332 -2.38 -5.61 -1.04
N ALA A 333 -1.35 -5.83 -1.83
CA ALA A 333 -0.95 -4.89 -2.90
C ALA A 333 -2.14 -4.52 -3.83
N ALA A 334 -3.10 -5.45 -4.01
CA ALA A 334 -4.30 -5.21 -4.80
C ALA A 334 -5.27 -4.17 -4.19
N PHE A 335 -5.24 -3.97 -2.87
CA PHE A 335 -6.11 -3.02 -2.13
C PHE A 335 -5.36 -1.78 -1.63
N ALA A 336 -4.10 -1.61 -2.01
CA ALA A 336 -3.30 -0.49 -1.52
C ALA A 336 -3.92 0.86 -1.92
N SER A 337 -4.43 0.98 -3.14
CA SER A 337 -5.00 2.24 -3.65
C SER A 337 -6.25 2.67 -2.89
N GLU A 338 -7.16 1.73 -2.55
CA GLU A 338 -8.36 2.02 -1.78
C GLU A 338 -8.05 2.49 -0.36
N LEU A 339 -7.09 1.82 0.30
CA LEU A 339 -6.67 2.20 1.65
C LEU A 339 -5.94 3.54 1.65
N VAL A 340 -5.10 3.79 0.65
CA VAL A 340 -4.42 5.08 0.49
C VAL A 340 -5.43 6.20 0.19
N ALA A 341 -6.53 5.91 -0.53
CA ALA A 341 -7.63 6.84 -0.72
C ALA A 341 -8.33 7.19 0.62
N MET A 342 -8.55 6.20 1.48
CA MET A 342 -9.09 6.43 2.84
C MET A 342 -8.12 7.24 3.70
N LEU A 343 -6.81 7.01 3.56
CA LEU A 343 -5.79 7.80 4.25
C LEU A 343 -5.79 9.27 3.81
N ALA A 344 -5.99 9.55 2.52
CA ALA A 344 -6.12 10.92 2.04
C ALA A 344 -7.33 11.63 2.68
N MET A 345 -8.47 10.95 2.77
CA MET A 345 -9.66 11.48 3.43
C MET A 345 -9.45 11.65 4.95
N LEU A 346 -8.74 10.74 5.60
CA LEU A 346 -8.39 10.86 7.02
C LEU A 346 -7.50 12.07 7.27
N TRP A 347 -6.47 12.28 6.44
CA TRP A 347 -5.61 13.46 6.57
C TRP A 347 -6.37 14.77 6.37
N LEU A 348 -7.36 14.77 5.46
CA LEU A 348 -8.25 15.93 5.31
C LEU A 348 -9.04 16.21 6.59
N VAL A 349 -9.62 15.17 7.23
CA VAL A 349 -10.35 15.31 8.50
C VAL A 349 -9.44 15.79 9.63
N GLN A 350 -8.17 15.37 9.63
CA GLN A 350 -7.15 15.79 10.60
C GLN A 350 -6.59 17.20 10.32
N GLY A 351 -7.00 17.87 9.24
CA GLY A 351 -6.53 19.21 8.87
C GLY A 351 -5.21 19.24 8.08
N PHE A 352 -4.71 18.10 7.61
CA PHE A 352 -3.50 18.00 6.78
C PHE A 352 -3.81 18.15 5.29
N ASP A 353 -4.44 19.27 4.91
CA ASP A 353 -5.00 19.50 3.56
C ASP A 353 -3.95 19.36 2.44
N ALA A 354 -2.75 19.89 2.63
CA ALA A 354 -1.68 19.79 1.63
C ALA A 354 -1.20 18.35 1.41
N LYS A 355 -1.09 17.56 2.48
CA LYS A 355 -0.76 16.12 2.41
C LYS A 355 -1.87 15.33 1.74
N ALA A 356 -3.12 15.57 2.13
CA ALA A 356 -4.29 14.93 1.55
C ALA A 356 -4.35 15.18 0.04
N ARG A 357 -4.18 16.44 -0.40
CA ARG A 357 -4.14 16.85 -1.81
C ARG A 357 -2.98 16.19 -2.56
N GLY A 358 -1.76 16.24 -2.02
CA GLY A 358 -0.59 15.61 -2.63
C GLY A 358 -0.75 14.10 -2.81
N LEU A 359 -1.45 13.44 -1.88
CA LEU A 359 -1.74 12.01 -1.96
C LEU A 359 -2.82 11.71 -3.01
N ALA A 360 -3.90 12.50 -3.07
CA ALA A 360 -4.96 12.35 -4.08
C ALA A 360 -4.41 12.50 -5.51
N VAL A 361 -3.55 13.51 -5.76
CA VAL A 361 -2.88 13.71 -7.06
C VAL A 361 -2.02 12.49 -7.44
N ARG A 362 -1.24 11.93 -6.50
CA ARG A 362 -0.42 10.73 -6.77
C ARG A 362 -1.27 9.49 -7.06
N LEU A 363 -2.34 9.28 -6.32
CA LEU A 363 -3.29 8.19 -6.57
C LEU A 363 -3.91 8.31 -7.96
N ARG A 364 -4.25 9.52 -8.39
CA ARG A 364 -4.79 9.77 -9.72
C ARG A 364 -3.82 9.38 -10.82
N ALA A 365 -2.53 9.68 -10.68
CA ALA A 365 -1.50 9.33 -11.66
C ALA A 365 -1.36 7.80 -11.86
N THR A 366 -1.78 7.01 -10.87
CA THR A 366 -1.70 5.53 -10.87
C THR A 366 -3.06 4.88 -10.69
N ILE A 367 -4.12 5.49 -11.25
CA ILE A 367 -5.49 5.03 -11.00
C ILE A 367 -5.68 3.54 -11.33
N PRO A 368 -6.22 2.74 -10.41
CA PRO A 368 -6.37 1.31 -10.61
C PRO A 368 -7.36 0.96 -11.72
N GLN A 369 -7.14 -0.18 -12.37
CA GLN A 369 -8.09 -0.74 -13.32
C GLN A 369 -9.33 -1.34 -12.62
N ARG A 370 -9.20 -1.75 -11.36
CA ARG A 370 -10.30 -2.32 -10.57
C ARG A 370 -11.37 -1.25 -10.31
N PRO A 371 -12.65 -1.52 -10.64
CA PRO A 371 -13.71 -0.52 -10.58
C PRO A 371 -13.92 0.08 -9.18
N PHE A 372 -13.94 -0.75 -8.13
CA PHE A 372 -14.13 -0.28 -6.76
C PHE A 372 -12.95 0.57 -6.27
N ALA A 373 -11.71 0.17 -6.60
CA ALA A 373 -10.53 0.95 -6.28
C ALA A 373 -10.54 2.31 -6.99
N ALA A 374 -10.90 2.32 -8.26
CA ALA A 374 -11.04 3.56 -9.04
C ALA A 374 -12.13 4.47 -8.45
N ALA A 375 -13.24 3.91 -7.98
CA ALA A 375 -14.31 4.66 -7.33
C ALA A 375 -13.85 5.27 -5.99
N CYS A 376 -13.08 4.52 -5.18
CA CYS A 376 -12.50 5.03 -3.93
C CYS A 376 -11.50 6.17 -4.19
N VAL A 377 -10.66 6.05 -5.24
CA VAL A 377 -9.73 7.11 -5.64
C VAL A 377 -10.48 8.36 -6.11
N ALA A 378 -11.50 8.21 -6.95
CA ALA A 378 -12.32 9.32 -7.41
C ALA A 378 -13.08 10.01 -6.25
N LEU A 379 -13.55 9.22 -5.27
CA LEU A 379 -14.20 9.75 -4.07
C LEU A 379 -13.24 10.55 -3.20
N ALA A 380 -12.02 10.05 -2.98
CA ALA A 380 -11.00 10.77 -2.24
C ALA A 380 -10.58 12.06 -2.97
N GLU A 381 -10.43 12.01 -4.29
CA GLU A 381 -10.13 13.16 -5.13
C GLU A 381 -11.21 14.25 -4.99
N TYR A 382 -12.48 13.88 -5.13
CA TYR A 382 -13.62 14.79 -4.96
C TYR A 382 -13.67 15.38 -3.55
N THR A 383 -13.48 14.54 -2.53
CA THR A 383 -13.56 14.97 -1.11
C THR A 383 -12.44 15.93 -0.75
N VAL A 384 -11.22 15.68 -1.25
CA VAL A 384 -10.03 16.48 -0.92
C VAL A 384 -9.94 17.74 -1.78
N ASP A 385 -10.26 17.64 -3.06
CA ASP A 385 -10.14 18.73 -4.03
C ASP A 385 -11.20 18.59 -5.15
N PRO A 386 -12.39 19.22 -4.98
CA PRO A 386 -13.44 19.18 -5.99
C PRO A 386 -13.03 19.77 -7.36
N ASP A 387 -12.05 20.69 -7.41
CA ASP A 387 -11.57 21.24 -8.68
C ASP A 387 -10.72 20.24 -9.45
N LEU A 388 -9.88 19.48 -8.76
CA LEU A 388 -9.14 18.36 -9.33
C LEU A 388 -10.10 17.31 -9.90
N ALA A 389 -11.15 16.97 -9.15
CA ALA A 389 -12.19 16.04 -9.62
C ALA A 389 -12.93 16.56 -10.87
N ARG A 390 -13.22 17.88 -10.95
CA ARG A 390 -13.78 18.50 -12.16
C ARG A 390 -12.87 18.35 -13.38
N GLY A 391 -11.56 18.50 -13.18
CA GLY A 391 -10.56 18.29 -14.24
C GLY A 391 -10.56 16.87 -14.80
N ASN A 392 -10.93 15.88 -13.98
CA ASN A 392 -10.93 14.44 -14.31
C ASN A 392 -12.33 13.86 -14.59
N ARG A 393 -13.33 14.72 -14.75
CA ARG A 393 -14.74 14.36 -14.92
C ARG A 393 -14.99 13.34 -16.03
N ASP A 394 -14.36 13.51 -17.19
CA ASP A 394 -14.64 12.67 -18.37
C ASP A 394 -14.17 11.22 -18.16
N ASP A 395 -13.03 11.01 -17.48
CA ASP A 395 -12.60 9.66 -17.07
C ASP A 395 -13.56 9.06 -16.03
N THR A 396 -14.02 9.86 -15.07
CA THR A 396 -15.01 9.43 -14.07
C THR A 396 -16.33 9.01 -14.74
N ALA A 397 -16.78 9.76 -15.74
CA ALA A 397 -17.98 9.43 -16.53
C ALA A 397 -17.80 8.14 -17.35
N ALA A 398 -16.65 7.96 -17.99
CA ALA A 398 -16.35 6.73 -18.73
C ALA A 398 -16.35 5.50 -17.82
N ARG A 399 -15.81 5.61 -16.60
CA ARG A 399 -15.83 4.53 -15.60
C ARG A 399 -17.23 4.24 -15.07
N PHE A 400 -18.04 5.26 -14.85
CA PHE A 400 -19.46 5.08 -14.52
C PHE A 400 -20.16 4.27 -15.59
N GLU A 401 -20.05 4.66 -16.86
CA GLU A 401 -20.68 3.97 -17.99
C GLU A 401 -20.22 2.50 -18.10
N ALA A 402 -18.96 2.23 -17.80
CA ALA A 402 -18.40 0.88 -17.87
C ALA A 402 -18.96 -0.09 -16.81
N VAL A 403 -19.48 0.41 -15.68
CA VAL A 403 -19.89 -0.44 -14.55
C VAL A 403 -21.35 -0.28 -14.12
N LYS A 404 -22.09 0.68 -14.65
CA LYS A 404 -23.45 1.02 -14.20
C LYS A 404 -24.43 -0.16 -14.20
N ASP A 405 -24.29 -1.08 -15.15
CA ASP A 405 -25.19 -2.22 -15.31
C ASP A 405 -24.68 -3.47 -14.55
N SER A 406 -23.38 -3.57 -14.32
CA SER A 406 -22.74 -4.75 -13.71
C SER A 406 -22.47 -4.61 -12.22
N MET A 407 -22.11 -3.40 -11.77
CA MET A 407 -21.74 -3.09 -10.38
C MET A 407 -22.43 -1.81 -9.89
N PRO A 408 -23.75 -1.80 -9.69
CA PRO A 408 -24.52 -0.63 -9.30
C PRO A 408 -24.03 0.09 -8.05
N LEU A 409 -23.48 -0.59 -7.04
CA LEU A 409 -22.90 0.07 -5.87
C LEU A 409 -21.66 0.90 -6.23
N VAL A 410 -20.79 0.36 -7.07
CA VAL A 410 -19.60 1.07 -7.56
C VAL A 410 -19.98 2.24 -8.44
N ALA A 411 -20.93 2.00 -9.36
CA ALA A 411 -21.49 3.03 -10.23
C ALA A 411 -22.13 4.18 -9.44
N ARG A 412 -22.77 3.87 -8.30
CA ARG A 412 -23.35 4.87 -7.41
C ARG A 412 -22.32 5.84 -6.90
N ILE A 413 -21.13 5.38 -6.48
CA ILE A 413 -20.05 6.27 -6.03
C ILE A 413 -19.67 7.26 -7.13
N PHE A 414 -19.45 6.78 -8.36
CA PHE A 414 -19.16 7.65 -9.50
C PHE A 414 -20.31 8.61 -9.83
N ALA A 415 -21.55 8.13 -9.79
CA ALA A 415 -22.74 8.95 -10.09
C ALA A 415 -22.96 10.05 -9.05
N GLU A 416 -22.73 9.79 -7.76
CA GLU A 416 -22.80 10.80 -6.71
C GLU A 416 -21.78 11.91 -6.96
N ILE A 417 -20.53 11.56 -7.29
CA ILE A 417 -19.48 12.53 -7.64
C ILE A 417 -19.89 13.34 -8.87
N LEU A 418 -20.31 12.66 -9.93
CA LEU A 418 -20.73 13.31 -11.19
C LEU A 418 -21.97 14.20 -11.02
N ALA A 419 -22.88 13.85 -10.11
CA ALA A 419 -24.02 14.69 -9.78
C ALA A 419 -23.65 16.05 -9.19
N GLU A 420 -22.44 16.15 -8.58
CA GLU A 420 -21.92 17.39 -7.98
C GLU A 420 -21.00 18.17 -8.94
N ILE A 421 -20.21 17.48 -9.79
CA ILE A 421 -19.17 18.14 -10.60
C ILE A 421 -19.50 18.27 -12.09
N ALA A 422 -20.49 17.53 -12.61
CA ALA A 422 -20.82 17.57 -14.03
C ALA A 422 -21.58 18.86 -14.41
N PRO A 423 -21.33 19.45 -15.60
CA PRO A 423 -22.08 20.62 -16.10
C PRO A 423 -23.56 20.31 -16.26
N HIS A 424 -23.91 19.06 -16.57
CA HIS A 424 -25.27 18.55 -16.72
C HIS A 424 -25.52 17.38 -15.76
N PRO A 425 -25.79 17.64 -14.47
CA PRO A 425 -25.91 16.60 -13.45
C PRO A 425 -27.21 15.77 -13.54
N GLY A 426 -28.18 16.21 -14.35
CA GLY A 426 -29.51 15.59 -14.46
C GLY A 426 -29.51 14.08 -14.68
N PRO A 427 -28.78 13.52 -15.64
CA PRO A 427 -28.70 12.08 -15.86
C PRO A 427 -28.25 11.29 -14.65
N TYR A 428 -27.24 11.75 -13.94
CA TYR A 428 -26.70 11.10 -12.74
C TYR A 428 -27.67 11.19 -11.56
N LYS A 429 -28.29 12.36 -11.33
CA LYS A 429 -29.33 12.53 -10.30
C LYS A 429 -30.55 11.64 -10.54
N VAL A 430 -30.96 11.46 -11.79
CA VAL A 430 -32.05 10.53 -12.14
C VAL A 430 -31.66 9.10 -11.83
N TRP A 431 -30.43 8.71 -12.18
CA TRP A 431 -29.92 7.36 -11.91
C TRP A 431 -29.83 7.06 -10.41
N LEU A 432 -29.54 8.07 -9.57
CA LEU A 432 -29.46 7.94 -8.12
C LEU A 432 -30.81 7.85 -7.41
N ARG A 433 -31.95 8.22 -8.03
CA ARG A 433 -33.27 8.24 -7.40
C ARG A 433 -33.69 6.93 -6.72
N PRO A 434 -33.38 5.74 -7.27
CA PRO A 434 -33.72 4.47 -6.61
C PRO A 434 -32.94 4.19 -5.32
N PHE A 435 -31.82 4.88 -5.12
CA PHE A 435 -30.94 4.62 -3.99
C PHE A 435 -31.35 5.44 -2.77
N THR A 436 -31.56 4.76 -1.65
CA THR A 436 -31.83 5.34 -0.35
C THR A 436 -30.69 5.02 0.62
N GLY A 437 -30.55 5.78 1.69
CA GLY A 437 -29.53 5.55 2.72
C GLY A 437 -28.29 6.43 2.56
N LEU A 438 -27.11 5.84 2.71
CA LEU A 438 -25.84 6.55 2.73
C LEU A 438 -25.53 7.26 1.40
N ALA A 439 -25.14 8.54 1.47
CA ALA A 439 -24.45 9.22 0.38
C ALA A 439 -22.93 9.15 0.60
N PHE A 440 -22.19 8.60 -0.39
CA PHE A 440 -20.73 8.43 -0.29
C PHE A 440 -20.00 9.79 -0.29
N THR A 441 -20.50 10.76 -1.05
CA THR A 441 -19.95 12.13 -1.05
C THR A 441 -20.09 12.85 0.29
N GLN A 442 -20.86 12.29 1.25
CA GLN A 442 -21.07 12.82 2.59
C GLN A 442 -20.38 11.98 3.68
N ILE A 443 -19.50 11.05 3.31
CA ILE A 443 -18.74 10.25 4.29
C ILE A 443 -17.86 11.13 5.17
N VAL A 444 -17.22 12.12 4.56
CA VAL A 444 -16.41 13.10 5.26
C VAL A 444 -17.18 14.43 5.30
N GLN A 445 -17.49 14.89 6.49
CA GLN A 445 -18.02 16.23 6.72
C GLN A 445 -16.84 17.17 6.99
N THR A 446 -16.50 18.00 6.02
CA THR A 446 -15.38 18.93 6.15
C THR A 446 -15.87 20.28 6.63
N LEU A 447 -15.32 20.74 7.76
CA LEU A 447 -15.37 22.13 8.15
C LEU A 447 -14.48 22.98 7.21
N PRO A 448 -14.68 24.30 7.10
CA PRO A 448 -13.74 25.16 6.38
C PRO A 448 -12.29 24.93 6.84
N PRO A 449 -11.28 25.05 5.95
CA PRO A 449 -9.89 24.76 6.29
C PRO A 449 -9.38 25.46 7.55
N TRP A 450 -9.73 26.74 7.72
CA TRP A 450 -9.36 27.53 8.91
C TRP A 450 -10.02 27.02 10.19
N GLU A 451 -11.24 26.49 10.12
CA GLU A 451 -11.96 25.99 11.27
C GLU A 451 -11.39 24.66 11.76
N ARG A 452 -11.07 23.74 10.83
CA ARG A 452 -10.35 22.49 11.13
C ARG A 452 -8.97 22.75 11.75
N ALA A 453 -8.24 23.73 11.20
CA ALA A 453 -6.93 24.09 11.70
C ALA A 453 -6.99 24.65 13.14
N LEU A 454 -7.99 25.48 13.45
CA LEU A 454 -8.20 25.96 14.81
C LEU A 454 -8.56 24.85 15.79
N GLU A 455 -9.38 23.86 15.39
CA GLU A 455 -9.68 22.69 16.22
C GLU A 455 -8.44 21.84 16.49
N SER A 456 -7.61 21.62 15.47
CA SER A 456 -6.37 20.84 15.61
C SER A 456 -5.35 21.54 16.49
N LEU A 457 -5.23 22.88 16.39
CA LEU A 457 -4.41 23.69 17.28
C LEU A 457 -4.92 23.66 18.72
N ASP A 458 -6.23 23.69 18.92
CA ASP A 458 -6.87 23.62 20.21
C ASP A 458 -6.51 22.32 20.97
N ILE A 459 -6.52 21.20 20.27
CA ILE A 459 -6.11 19.88 20.81
C ILE A 459 -4.61 19.88 21.12
N PHE A 460 -3.78 20.46 20.24
CA PHE A 460 -2.33 20.52 20.42
C PHE A 460 -1.90 21.35 21.65
N LEU A 461 -2.51 22.50 21.86
CA LEU A 461 -2.18 23.43 22.95
C LEU A 461 -2.66 22.92 24.32
N GLY A 462 -3.61 21.98 24.37
CA GLY A 462 -4.16 21.43 25.61
C GLY A 462 -3.29 20.41 26.36
N GLY A 463 -2.13 19.99 25.85
CA GLY A 463 -1.33 18.88 26.40
C GLY A 463 0.15 19.15 26.61
N GLY A 464 0.59 19.50 27.83
CA GLY A 464 2.02 19.43 28.18
C GLY A 464 2.46 20.11 29.47
N LYS A 465 3.32 19.45 30.26
CA LYS A 465 4.05 19.99 31.43
C LYS A 465 5.54 19.84 31.24
N THR A 466 6.32 20.80 31.73
CA THR A 466 7.80 20.83 31.64
C THR A 466 8.46 21.11 33.00
N GLU A 467 9.61 20.53 33.27
CA GLU A 467 10.47 20.81 34.44
C GLU A 467 11.92 21.13 34.05
N ALA A 468 12.57 22.03 34.78
CA ALA A 468 13.97 22.46 34.59
C ALA A 468 14.76 22.54 35.90
N ALA A 469 16.10 22.33 35.86
CA ALA A 469 17.00 22.47 37.00
C ALA A 469 18.44 22.89 36.60
N GLU A 470 19.08 23.74 37.43
CA GLU A 470 20.43 24.33 37.24
C GLU A 470 21.45 23.90 38.33
N ALA A 471 22.78 23.91 38.01
CA ALA A 471 23.89 23.87 38.98
C ALA A 471 25.24 24.37 38.42
N LYS A 472 26.10 25.03 39.23
CA LYS A 472 27.41 25.64 38.91
C LYS A 472 28.59 24.97 39.57
N THR A 473 29.80 24.92 38.96
CA THR A 473 31.06 24.45 39.55
C THR A 473 32.37 25.04 38.95
N ALA A 474 33.53 24.79 39.58
CA ALA A 474 34.85 25.42 39.47
C ALA A 474 35.75 24.96 38.28
N ARG A 475 36.85 25.72 37.97
CA ARG A 475 37.71 25.63 36.77
C ARG A 475 38.67 24.44 36.77
N PRO A 476 38.75 23.59 35.72
CA PRO A 476 39.64 22.43 35.62
C PRO A 476 40.97 22.69 34.90
N ALA A 477 42.02 21.84 35.10
CA ALA A 477 43.33 21.92 34.46
C ALA A 477 43.32 21.55 32.94
N LYS A 478 42.31 20.84 32.49
CA LYS A 478 42.01 20.50 31.10
C LYS A 478 40.55 20.80 30.80
N ARG A 479 40.24 21.01 29.52
CA ARG A 479 38.84 21.17 29.07
C ARG A 479 38.63 20.54 27.71
N LEU A 480 37.38 20.18 27.42
CA LEU A 480 36.91 19.89 26.07
C LEU A 480 36.48 21.20 25.40
N VAL A 481 36.85 21.35 24.15
CA VAL A 481 36.38 22.47 23.30
C VAL A 481 35.66 21.90 22.10
N TRP A 482 34.58 22.58 21.73
CA TRP A 482 33.70 22.26 20.63
C TRP A 482 33.96 23.23 19.52
N PHE A 483 34.20 22.74 18.31
CA PHE A 483 34.33 23.52 17.10
C PHE A 483 33.10 23.29 16.23
N LEU A 484 32.40 24.35 15.93
CA LEU A 484 31.19 24.33 15.12
C LEU A 484 31.47 25.10 13.83
N ASN A 485 31.27 24.42 12.70
CA ASN A 485 31.17 25.09 11.41
C ASN A 485 29.74 25.60 11.23
N THR A 486 29.55 26.91 11.22
CA THR A 486 28.22 27.52 11.17
C THR A 486 27.55 27.43 9.78
N ASP A 487 28.32 27.12 8.72
CA ASP A 487 27.81 27.00 7.35
C ASP A 487 27.37 25.55 7.02
N THR A 488 28.13 24.56 7.52
CA THR A 488 27.86 23.12 7.29
C THR A 488 27.25 22.42 8.50
N GLU A 489 27.16 23.13 9.63
CA GLU A 489 26.73 22.60 10.95
C GLU A 489 27.60 21.43 11.46
N GLU A 490 28.78 21.18 10.89
CA GLU A 490 29.67 20.13 11.33
C GLU A 490 30.27 20.44 12.71
N ILE A 491 30.34 19.40 13.56
CA ILE A 491 30.83 19.50 14.93
C ILE A 491 32.10 18.68 15.08
N ALA A 492 33.17 19.31 15.60
CA ALA A 492 34.40 18.66 15.97
C ALA A 492 34.78 18.99 17.41
N VAL A 493 35.59 18.15 18.05
CA VAL A 493 36.00 18.34 19.44
C VAL A 493 37.51 18.17 19.61
N ALA A 494 38.08 18.92 20.56
CA ALA A 494 39.47 18.77 20.93
C ALA A 494 39.70 18.95 22.45
N GLU A 495 40.72 18.28 22.97
CA GLU A 495 41.21 18.47 24.33
C GLU A 495 42.21 19.62 24.39
N GLN A 496 41.96 20.60 25.24
CA GLN A 496 42.93 21.69 25.55
C GLN A 496 43.48 21.56 26.97
N SER A 497 44.77 21.87 27.13
CA SER A 497 45.43 21.94 28.43
C SER A 497 45.72 23.40 28.79
N ALA A 498 45.66 23.75 30.05
CA ALA A 498 45.96 25.09 30.52
C ALA A 498 47.44 25.47 30.21
N LYS A 499 47.63 26.69 29.66
CA LYS A 499 48.94 27.24 29.32
C LYS A 499 49.10 28.62 29.97
N GLY A 500 49.92 28.67 31.03
CA GLY A 500 50.07 29.87 31.84
C GLY A 500 48.82 30.20 32.68
N ALA A 501 48.72 31.45 33.16
CA ALA A 501 47.63 31.86 34.06
C ALA A 501 46.25 31.92 33.36
N ASP A 502 46.20 32.36 32.08
CA ASP A 502 44.91 32.61 31.39
C ASP A 502 44.77 31.94 30.01
N GLY A 503 45.85 31.21 29.54
CA GLY A 503 45.87 30.64 28.20
C GLY A 503 45.47 29.17 28.15
N TRP A 504 45.20 28.68 26.92
CA TRP A 504 44.95 27.29 26.57
C TRP A 504 45.81 26.89 25.36
N THR A 505 46.12 25.59 25.23
CA THR A 505 46.80 25.06 24.04
C THR A 505 45.84 25.05 22.82
N ASP A 506 46.40 24.91 21.60
CA ASP A 506 45.61 24.87 20.34
C ASP A 506 44.61 23.70 20.28
N GLY A 507 44.72 22.74 21.18
CA GLY A 507 43.87 21.58 21.28
C GLY A 507 44.36 20.39 20.46
N ARG A 508 44.17 19.18 21.02
CA ARG A 508 44.45 17.91 20.35
C ARG A 508 43.15 17.17 20.09
N ALA A 509 42.97 16.69 18.86
CA ALA A 509 41.79 15.89 18.50
C ALA A 509 41.70 14.63 19.42
N VAL A 510 40.50 14.32 19.87
CA VAL A 510 40.19 13.14 20.67
C VAL A 510 39.46 12.13 19.79
N ALA A 511 39.91 10.85 19.84
CA ALA A 511 39.28 9.81 19.05
C ALA A 511 37.79 9.64 19.45
N MET A 512 36.89 9.63 18.47
CA MET A 512 35.44 9.54 18.68
C MET A 512 35.04 8.32 19.52
N LYS A 513 35.69 7.18 19.35
CA LYS A 513 35.49 5.99 20.17
C LYS A 513 35.71 6.26 21.67
N ARG A 514 36.77 6.99 22.03
CA ARG A 514 37.06 7.34 23.44
C ARG A 514 36.02 8.28 24.05
N LEU A 515 35.49 9.17 23.21
CA LEU A 515 34.41 10.07 23.59
C LEU A 515 33.08 9.32 23.78
N TYR A 516 32.77 8.40 22.87
CA TYR A 516 31.60 7.53 22.98
C TYR A 516 31.60 6.64 24.23
N GLU A 517 32.77 6.01 24.52
CA GLU A 517 32.95 5.16 25.68
C GLU A 517 33.08 5.99 26.98
N GLN A 518 33.17 7.31 26.89
CA GLN A 518 33.42 8.24 28.01
C GLN A 518 34.59 7.74 28.89
N ASP A 519 35.74 7.47 28.25
CA ASP A 519 36.97 6.94 28.91
C ASP A 519 37.16 7.61 30.27
N PRO A 520 37.34 6.86 31.38
CA PRO A 520 37.55 7.40 32.71
C PRO A 520 38.73 8.40 32.84
N LYS A 521 39.69 8.34 31.90
CA LYS A 521 40.78 9.32 31.80
C LYS A 521 40.36 10.71 31.35
N LEU A 522 39.11 10.88 30.92
CA LEU A 522 38.49 12.17 30.57
C LEU A 522 37.77 12.75 31.80
N ASP A 523 38.48 12.86 32.92
CA ASP A 523 37.97 13.31 34.20
C ASP A 523 37.60 14.82 34.26
N TYR A 524 38.10 15.58 33.29
CA TYR A 524 37.86 17.02 33.11
C TYR A 524 36.54 17.36 32.39
N LEU A 525 35.76 16.39 31.92
CA LEU A 525 34.50 16.62 31.22
C LEU A 525 33.44 17.20 32.16
N THR A 526 32.85 18.30 31.74
CA THR A 526 31.70 18.90 32.43
C THR A 526 30.45 18.03 32.32
N PRO A 527 29.42 18.21 33.16
CA PRO A 527 28.14 17.53 32.98
C PRO A 527 27.52 17.80 31.61
N GLN A 528 27.66 19.02 31.06
CA GLN A 528 27.18 19.39 29.76
C GLN A 528 27.94 18.70 28.63
N ASP A 529 29.29 18.62 28.71
CA ASP A 529 30.09 17.81 27.80
C ASP A 529 29.60 16.36 27.76
N ARG A 530 29.38 15.74 28.91
CA ARG A 530 28.88 14.36 28.99
C ARG A 530 27.50 14.20 28.36
N THR A 531 26.64 15.20 28.50
CA THR A 531 25.32 15.21 27.84
C THR A 531 25.45 15.28 26.33
N ALA A 532 26.32 16.17 25.82
CA ALA A 532 26.56 16.29 24.38
C ALA A 532 27.24 15.04 23.80
N LEU A 533 28.19 14.43 24.54
CA LEU A 533 28.86 13.18 24.12
C LEU A 533 27.92 11.95 24.06
N ARG A 534 26.84 11.93 24.85
CA ARG A 534 25.82 10.86 24.77
C ARG A 534 25.04 10.87 23.46
N THR A 535 25.14 11.91 22.68
CA THR A 535 24.50 12.00 21.36
C THR A 535 25.31 11.32 20.26
N ILE A 536 26.55 10.85 20.55
CA ILE A 536 27.36 10.11 19.59
C ILE A 536 26.65 8.78 19.27
N ARG A 537 26.48 8.52 17.98
CA ARG A 537 25.95 7.26 17.44
C ARG A 537 27.09 6.36 16.99
N LYS A 538 26.89 5.06 17.18
CA LYS A 538 27.75 4.01 16.64
C LYS A 538 27.06 3.42 15.44
N ASP A 539 27.65 3.54 14.24
CA ASP A 539 27.18 2.92 13.02
C ASP A 539 27.99 1.67 12.69
N THR A 540 27.31 0.58 12.41
CA THR A 540 27.88 -0.73 12.06
C THR A 540 27.46 -1.18 10.65
N SER A 541 26.93 -0.29 9.81
CA SER A 541 26.36 -0.63 8.50
C SER A 541 27.40 -0.77 7.37
N GLY A 542 28.69 -0.61 7.63
CA GLY A 542 29.75 -0.73 6.62
C GLY A 542 29.98 -2.16 6.11
N TRP A 543 30.25 -2.31 4.82
CA TRP A 543 30.50 -3.60 4.11
C TRP A 543 31.69 -4.43 4.65
N TYR A 544 32.45 -3.92 5.65
CA TYR A 544 33.69 -4.53 6.18
C TYR A 544 33.75 -4.56 7.73
N ASP A 545 32.63 -4.67 8.42
CA ASP A 545 32.58 -4.60 9.92
C ASP A 545 33.28 -3.34 10.50
N GLN A 546 33.42 -2.28 9.70
CA GLN A 546 33.99 -1.03 10.15
C GLN A 546 32.97 -0.31 11.02
N VAL A 547 33.38 0.03 12.24
CA VAL A 547 32.55 0.76 13.21
C VAL A 547 32.89 2.23 13.10
N ASP A 548 31.93 3.04 12.65
CA ASP A 548 32.04 4.48 12.61
C ASP A 548 31.28 5.11 13.80
N TYR A 549 31.77 6.26 14.26
CA TYR A 549 31.18 7.03 15.35
C TYR A 549 30.92 8.45 14.89
N GLU A 550 29.67 8.90 14.97
CA GLU A 550 29.24 10.21 14.51
C GLU A 550 28.37 10.93 15.53
N PHE A 551 28.40 12.25 15.56
CA PHE A 551 27.45 13.03 16.35
C PHE A 551 26.04 12.99 15.73
N ASP A 552 25.02 12.85 16.57
CA ASP A 552 23.65 13.19 16.21
C ASP A 552 23.52 14.72 16.20
N HIS A 553 23.78 15.34 15.05
CA HIS A 553 23.88 16.82 14.94
C HIS A 553 22.73 17.58 15.62
N PRO A 554 21.44 17.28 15.35
CA PRO A 554 20.33 17.95 16.03
C PRO A 554 20.42 17.88 17.56
N LYS A 555 20.64 16.68 18.09
CA LYS A 555 20.70 16.51 19.55
C LYS A 555 21.96 17.11 20.16
N THR A 556 23.06 17.10 19.43
CA THR A 556 24.31 17.70 19.89
C THR A 556 24.19 19.22 19.96
N LEU A 557 23.62 19.86 18.97
CA LEU A 557 23.37 21.31 18.98
C LEU A 557 22.51 21.71 20.18
N LEU A 558 21.43 20.99 20.45
CA LEU A 558 20.58 21.24 21.61
C LEU A 558 21.32 21.07 22.94
N ALA A 559 22.18 20.06 23.05
CA ALA A 559 22.98 19.82 24.25
C ALA A 559 24.07 20.87 24.48
N LEU A 560 24.49 21.58 23.40
CA LEU A 560 25.50 22.62 23.44
C LEU A 560 24.95 24.03 23.73
N ILE A 561 23.64 24.22 23.81
CA ILE A 561 23.06 25.52 24.16
C ILE A 561 23.63 26.03 25.49
N GLY A 562 24.16 27.25 25.50
CA GLY A 562 24.79 27.85 26.69
C GLY A 562 26.14 27.25 27.09
N HIS A 563 26.72 26.36 26.27
CA HIS A 563 28.03 25.78 26.57
C HIS A 563 29.15 26.81 26.40
N PRO A 564 30.04 27.00 27.41
CA PRO A 564 31.01 28.10 27.43
C PRO A 564 32.23 27.92 26.51
N ASN A 565 32.46 26.70 25.99
CA ASN A 565 33.65 26.37 25.21
C ASN A 565 33.35 25.98 23.78
N ILE A 566 32.49 26.76 23.08
CA ILE A 566 32.20 26.58 21.66
C ILE A 566 32.98 27.63 20.86
N TYR A 567 33.61 27.20 19.78
CA TYR A 567 34.43 28.04 18.93
C TYR A 567 34.08 27.80 17.46
N ASP A 568 34.26 28.81 16.63
CA ASP A 568 34.11 28.71 15.18
C ASP A 568 35.17 27.76 14.60
N ALA A 569 34.74 26.76 13.81
CA ALA A 569 35.65 25.79 13.20
C ALA A 569 36.61 26.45 12.18
N SER A 570 36.16 27.52 11.52
CA SER A 570 36.96 28.28 10.53
C SER A 570 37.89 29.31 11.20
N GLN A 571 37.47 29.85 12.35
CA GLN A 571 38.20 30.86 13.12
C GLN A 571 38.30 30.43 14.58
N ARG A 572 39.18 29.47 14.88
CA ARG A 572 39.31 28.80 16.21
C ARG A 572 39.51 29.71 17.40
N SER A 573 39.85 31.00 17.20
CA SER A 573 39.93 31.99 18.26
C SER A 573 38.59 32.69 18.55
N ARG A 574 37.62 32.54 17.66
CA ARG A 574 36.29 33.17 17.78
C ARG A 574 35.39 32.25 18.58
N GLN A 575 35.03 32.70 19.76
CA GLN A 575 34.05 32.00 20.59
C GLN A 575 32.65 32.22 20.05
N LEU A 576 31.83 31.18 20.09
CA LEU A 576 30.41 31.20 19.68
C LEU A 576 29.52 31.03 20.91
N GLU A 577 28.41 31.75 20.90
CA GLU A 577 27.34 31.61 21.87
C GLU A 577 26.13 30.99 21.18
N LEU A 578 25.67 29.84 21.69
CA LEU A 578 24.44 29.19 21.25
C LEU A 578 23.32 29.46 22.26
N VAL A 579 22.23 30.07 21.78
CA VAL A 579 21.06 30.36 22.62
C VAL A 579 19.83 29.60 22.13
N SER A 580 19.02 29.12 23.06
CA SER A 580 17.74 28.48 22.72
C SER A 580 16.76 29.55 22.18
N TYR A 581 16.10 29.23 21.08
CA TYR A 581 15.05 30.06 20.56
C TYR A 581 13.80 29.22 20.29
N PRO A 582 12.71 29.40 21.06
CA PRO A 582 11.49 28.65 20.87
C PRO A 582 10.79 29.10 19.58
N VAL A 583 10.22 28.15 18.88
CA VAL A 583 9.29 28.47 17.77
C VAL A 583 8.00 28.98 18.38
N GLU A 584 7.51 30.12 17.88
CA GLU A 584 6.30 30.77 18.36
C GLU A 584 5.17 30.68 17.33
N LEU A 585 3.93 30.63 17.79
CA LEU A 585 2.75 30.83 16.95
C LEU A 585 2.50 32.34 16.84
N LEU A 586 2.65 32.89 15.64
CA LEU A 586 2.41 34.29 15.35
C LEU A 586 0.97 34.48 14.87
N VAL A 587 0.28 35.42 15.47
CA VAL A 587 -1.06 35.85 15.05
C VAL A 587 -1.02 37.36 14.74
N THR A 588 -1.20 37.69 13.46
CA THR A 588 -1.16 39.08 12.97
C THR A 588 -2.44 39.45 12.25
N GLU A 589 -2.85 40.70 12.31
CA GLU A 589 -4.00 41.21 11.56
C GLU A 589 -3.59 41.51 10.11
N GLU A 590 -4.27 40.90 9.14
CA GLU A 590 -3.93 41.04 7.71
C GLU A 590 -5.20 41.05 6.84
N GLY A 591 -5.40 42.05 6.00
CA GLY A 591 -6.42 42.07 4.96
C GLY A 591 -7.88 41.96 5.41
N GLY A 592 -8.20 42.43 6.63
CA GLY A 592 -9.55 42.32 7.22
C GLY A 592 -9.85 40.96 7.85
N GLY A 593 -8.83 40.16 8.10
CA GLY A 593 -8.84 38.90 8.84
C GLY A 593 -7.57 38.78 9.67
N TYR A 594 -7.24 37.55 10.06
CA TYR A 594 -6.06 37.25 10.87
C TYR A 594 -5.19 36.22 10.17
N ARG A 595 -3.87 36.45 10.19
CA ARG A 595 -2.89 35.44 9.75
C ARG A 595 -2.33 34.72 10.95
N VAL A 596 -2.38 33.38 10.89
CA VAL A 596 -1.81 32.51 11.90
C VAL A 596 -0.68 31.73 11.26
N ALA A 597 0.56 31.86 11.78
CA ALA A 597 1.75 31.25 11.22
C ALA A 597 2.73 30.85 12.33
N LEU A 598 3.64 29.92 12.06
CA LEU A 598 4.80 29.71 12.93
C LEU A 598 5.87 30.76 12.65
N SER A 599 6.62 31.20 13.69
CA SER A 599 7.72 32.17 13.56
C SER A 599 8.82 31.70 12.63
N HIS A 600 9.00 30.37 12.53
CA HIS A 600 9.97 29.70 11.67
C HIS A 600 9.30 28.53 10.96
N ALA A 601 9.86 28.11 9.83
CA ALA A 601 9.43 26.92 9.10
C ALA A 601 10.60 25.92 9.04
N ALA A 602 10.33 24.65 9.37
CA ALA A 602 11.29 23.59 9.12
C ALA A 602 11.27 23.24 7.62
N HIS A 603 12.45 23.02 7.06
CA HIS A 603 12.62 22.52 5.69
C HIS A 603 13.13 21.08 5.71
N ASP A 604 14.46 20.88 5.60
CA ASP A 604 15.06 19.54 5.52
C ASP A 604 15.52 19.00 6.89
N THR A 605 15.71 19.89 7.88
CA THR A 605 16.20 19.55 9.22
C THR A 605 15.22 20.00 10.30
N THR A 606 15.17 19.25 11.41
CA THR A 606 14.33 19.59 12.57
C THR A 606 15.02 20.48 13.59
N THR A 607 16.33 20.70 13.46
CA THR A 607 17.12 21.61 14.32
C THR A 607 18.12 22.30 13.44
N PHE A 608 18.19 23.62 13.51
CA PHE A 608 19.07 24.43 12.66
C PHE A 608 19.53 25.69 13.39
N LEU A 609 20.57 26.31 12.84
CA LEU A 609 21.18 27.54 13.37
C LEU A 609 20.72 28.77 12.58
N GLU A 610 20.41 29.85 13.30
CA GLU A 610 20.15 31.14 12.73
C GLU A 610 21.09 32.17 13.39
N ALA A 611 21.79 32.98 12.58
CA ALA A 611 22.66 34.04 13.08
C ALA A 611 21.83 35.17 13.69
N GLU A 612 22.03 35.47 14.99
CA GLU A 612 21.41 36.62 15.66
C GLU A 612 22.32 37.84 15.65
N ALA A 613 23.59 37.62 15.93
CA ALA A 613 24.63 38.67 15.93
C ALA A 613 26.00 38.03 15.65
N PRO A 614 27.05 38.79 15.35
CA PRO A 614 28.38 38.24 15.11
C PRO A 614 28.88 37.39 16.30
N GLY A 615 28.94 36.05 16.12
CA GLY A 615 29.34 35.06 17.13
C GLY A 615 28.22 34.56 18.02
N ARG A 616 26.98 35.00 17.83
CA ARG A 616 25.80 34.55 18.56
C ARG A 616 24.79 33.93 17.62
N TYR A 617 24.37 32.68 17.90
CA TYR A 617 23.49 31.91 17.06
C TYR A 617 22.30 31.39 17.86
N ARG A 618 21.11 31.48 17.27
CA ARG A 618 19.90 30.86 17.75
C ARG A 618 19.87 29.40 17.33
N VAL A 619 19.65 28.51 18.26
CA VAL A 619 19.35 27.10 17.99
C VAL A 619 17.84 26.96 17.98
N ILE A 620 17.29 26.74 16.80
CA ILE A 620 15.86 26.57 16.60
C ILE A 620 15.58 25.08 16.59
N ASP A 621 14.83 24.62 17.58
CA ASP A 621 14.37 23.23 17.66
C ASP A 621 12.94 23.12 17.15
N PHE A 622 12.74 22.20 16.18
CA PHE A 622 11.48 21.96 15.53
C PHE A 622 11.03 20.52 15.80
N PRO A 623 10.55 20.21 17.01
CA PRO A 623 10.15 18.85 17.36
C PRO A 623 9.03 18.34 16.44
N LYS A 624 8.92 17.02 16.29
CA LYS A 624 7.93 16.36 15.41
C LYS A 624 6.51 16.88 15.59
N LYS A 625 6.15 17.31 16.79
CA LYS A 625 4.84 17.92 17.06
C LYS A 625 4.65 19.24 16.32
N LEU A 626 5.69 20.09 16.24
CA LEU A 626 5.62 21.36 15.50
C LEU A 626 5.60 21.15 13.98
N LEU A 627 6.19 20.07 13.47
CA LEU A 627 6.03 19.68 12.07
C LEU A 627 4.54 19.46 11.73
N ALA A 628 3.80 18.82 12.63
CA ALA A 628 2.36 18.64 12.46
C ALA A 628 1.61 19.99 12.44
N VAL A 629 2.00 20.94 13.31
CA VAL A 629 1.44 22.30 13.29
C VAL A 629 1.77 23.04 11.99
N GLN A 630 3.01 22.92 11.50
CA GLN A 630 3.39 23.51 10.21
C GLN A 630 2.59 22.90 9.05
N GLU A 631 2.31 21.61 9.08
CA GLU A 631 1.48 20.95 8.08
C GLU A 631 0.03 21.43 8.09
N ILE A 632 -0.53 21.70 9.29
CA ILE A 632 -1.87 22.26 9.48
C ILE A 632 -1.97 23.69 8.94
N LEU A 633 -1.00 24.54 9.29
CA LEU A 633 -1.01 25.96 8.94
C LEU A 633 -0.46 26.23 7.53
N GLY A 634 0.32 25.30 6.97
CA GLY A 634 1.13 25.52 5.79
C GLY A 634 2.41 26.33 6.10
N THR A 635 3.39 26.26 5.21
CA THR A 635 4.69 26.98 5.37
C THR A 635 4.57 28.50 5.38
N ARG A 636 3.48 29.05 4.82
CA ARG A 636 3.20 30.49 4.76
C ARG A 636 2.21 30.95 5.82
N GLY A 637 1.72 30.03 6.66
CA GLY A 637 0.62 30.31 7.57
C GLY A 637 -0.75 30.29 6.89
N MET A 638 -1.80 30.49 7.69
CA MET A 638 -3.20 30.39 7.29
C MET A 638 -3.93 31.70 7.59
N THR A 639 -4.84 32.11 6.70
CA THR A 639 -5.71 33.26 6.92
C THR A 639 -7.03 32.79 7.57
N VAL A 640 -7.39 33.44 8.68
CA VAL A 640 -8.62 33.21 9.44
C VAL A 640 -9.52 34.44 9.25
N PRO A 641 -10.81 34.26 8.89
CA PRO A 641 -11.70 35.42 8.67
C PRO A 641 -12.02 36.14 9.97
N ALA A 642 -12.32 37.43 9.88
CA ALA A 642 -12.67 38.29 11.03
C ALA A 642 -13.83 37.73 11.88
N ALA A 643 -14.77 37.01 11.26
CA ALA A 643 -15.89 36.38 11.95
C ALA A 643 -15.46 35.30 12.96
N ALA A 644 -14.23 34.77 12.87
CA ALA A 644 -13.69 33.79 13.80
C ALA A 644 -12.86 34.40 14.95
N ARG A 645 -12.88 35.73 15.09
CA ARG A 645 -12.09 36.49 16.08
C ARG A 645 -12.18 35.92 17.49
N ASP A 646 -13.39 35.71 18.02
CA ASP A 646 -13.57 35.31 19.40
C ASP A 646 -12.97 33.91 19.67
N ARG A 647 -13.06 33.04 18.68
CA ARG A 647 -12.48 31.70 18.74
C ARG A 647 -10.94 31.74 18.67
N LEU A 648 -10.38 32.65 17.90
CA LEU A 648 -8.95 32.89 17.81
C LEU A 648 -8.41 33.51 19.12
N ILE A 649 -9.11 34.48 19.72
CA ILE A 649 -8.76 35.06 21.02
C ILE A 649 -8.78 34.00 22.12
N ALA A 650 -9.79 33.17 22.16
CA ALA A 650 -9.87 32.04 23.12
C ALA A 650 -8.70 31.08 22.97
N LEU A 651 -8.20 30.86 21.75
CA LEU A 651 -7.01 30.06 21.49
C LEU A 651 -5.73 30.75 21.99
N ILE A 652 -5.56 32.06 21.74
CA ILE A 652 -4.40 32.84 22.14
C ILE A 652 -4.29 32.93 23.67
N GLN A 653 -5.41 32.98 24.37
CA GLN A 653 -5.46 33.07 25.84
C GLN A 653 -5.09 31.77 26.55
N ARG A 654 -4.87 30.70 25.80
CA ARG A 654 -4.40 29.42 26.38
C ARG A 654 -2.90 29.50 26.66
N ASP A 655 -2.54 29.33 27.92
CA ASP A 655 -1.14 29.18 28.31
C ASP A 655 -0.63 27.80 27.87
N SER A 656 0.18 27.76 26.81
CA SER A 656 0.78 26.54 26.30
C SER A 656 2.30 26.61 26.36
N PRO A 657 2.93 25.94 27.33
CA PRO A 657 4.39 25.90 27.43
C PRO A 657 5.06 25.18 26.24
N ALA A 658 4.28 24.41 25.47
CA ALA A 658 4.79 23.65 24.32
C ALA A 658 4.91 24.49 23.04
N LEU A 659 4.16 25.59 22.93
CA LEU A 659 4.18 26.50 21.79
C LEU A 659 3.77 27.90 22.27
N PRO A 660 4.75 28.80 22.54
CA PRO A 660 4.46 30.19 22.90
C PRO A 660 3.66 30.86 21.79
N ILE A 661 2.70 31.69 22.18
CA ILE A 661 1.85 32.44 21.24
C ILE A 661 2.20 33.92 21.33
N ARG A 662 2.53 34.50 20.19
CA ARG A 662 2.74 35.95 20.05
C ARG A 662 1.66 36.53 19.17
N ALA A 663 0.79 37.36 19.77
CA ALA A 663 -0.30 38.02 19.08
C ALA A 663 -0.03 39.50 18.88
N GLU A 664 -0.07 39.96 17.64
CA GLU A 664 -0.01 41.38 17.26
C GLU A 664 -1.41 41.80 16.78
N ILE A 665 -2.37 41.84 17.74
CA ILE A 665 -3.76 42.22 17.52
C ILE A 665 -4.06 43.42 18.42
N ALA A 666 -4.68 44.46 17.89
CA ALA A 666 -4.86 45.77 18.53
C ALA A 666 -5.58 45.75 19.92
N GLU A 667 -6.13 44.65 20.38
CA GLU A 667 -6.82 44.54 21.67
C GLU A 667 -6.23 43.46 22.61
N VAL A 668 -5.17 42.75 22.23
CA VAL A 668 -4.53 41.67 23.02
C VAL A 668 -3.06 42.01 23.30
N ALA A 669 -2.53 43.13 22.74
CA ALA A 669 -1.16 43.57 22.90
C ALA A 669 -0.93 44.27 24.25
#